data_3e0c7c93d794a7859fc6555d6438b790
#
_entry.id   3e0c7c93d794a7859fc6555d6438b790
#
_cell.length_a   1.000
_cell.length_b   1.000
_cell.length_c   1.000
_cell.angle_alpha   90.00
_cell.angle_beta   90.00
_cell.angle_gamma   90.00
#
_symmetry.space_group_name_H-M   'P 1'
#
loop_
_entity.id
_entity.type
_entity.pdbx_description
1 polymer ?
#
loop_
_entity_poly.entity_id
_entity_poly.type
_entity_poly.pdbx_seq_one_letter_code
_entity_poly.pdbx_strand_id
1 'polypeptide(L)'
;MFRRTSLCLSISLATFALSPLPATAADEATELEAVTISATRARSEAGKTPQKITVISREQIEQQLAITSDHGAILSNLIPSYSPSRQKMSSAGETFRGRSALILIDGVPQSTPLRDSQRDGYVIDLSMVERIEVIHGASAEHGLGATGGIINYVTRRPESGALRQHAGVSFTAPADYESEGLGYKLDYRVEGTQGDLDYLAAASWQTQGMFYDANGDLIGVDDTQGDVMDSTGTDLLLKLGYWLDDNQNIGLMINRYEVEGDHEYVNVPGDADAEIPATSRKGDPQGKAPQNEVLATSLSYKHADLYGNELGLQLYTQRFRGRFGGGTNATFQDPSIAPAGTLFDQSQNESDKIGGKLTISRDGMLDNRLMLTGGLDVLQDTTSQQLILTDREWVPETVFRNYAPFLQAEIRALDQLTLHAGVRHEFADLDVDSFRTIASTKPVGSVDVEGGNPTFEETLYNAGLVWQMNDWAQLFANYSEGFGMPDVGRVLRGIGTPGTSVDNFLDLQPVVTENREIGLRLNHGPFDAEISYYESDADLGSRLDSVGGVYQVRRERTEIDGIEFTGGWQINKAHRLKLMYAQVNGQSDTDDDGKVDTDLDGANISPDRYGISWQANWNDKLHSLLQANHYASRGFDQPDLDFDGYTLVDASLGYRLPVGEARLGIENLFNEDYLTYYSQAANTGAPATRNGRVFNGRGRTFTLGYQVSF
;
A
#
# COMPACT_ATOMS: atom_id res chain seq x y z
N MET A 1 9.22 5.11 43.45
CA MET A 1 9.90 6.36 43.83
C MET A 1 11.27 6.35 43.15
N PHE A 2 11.27 6.62 41.85
CA PHE A 2 12.50 6.80 41.05
C PHE A 2 12.42 8.15 40.37
N ARG A 3 13.45 8.96 40.63
CA ARG A 3 13.57 10.35 40.17
C ARG A 3 13.88 10.37 38.67
N ARG A 4 13.08 11.09 37.91
CA ARG A 4 13.42 11.50 36.55
C ARG A 4 14.54 12.52 36.61
N THR A 5 15.69 12.19 36.05
CA THR A 5 16.80 13.12 35.81
C THR A 5 16.61 13.76 34.46
N SER A 6 16.30 15.05 34.45
CA SER A 6 16.26 15.90 33.24
C SER A 6 17.66 15.95 32.63
N LEU A 7 17.85 15.42 31.46
CA LEU A 7 19.06 15.59 30.66
C LEU A 7 18.87 16.83 29.77
N CYS A 8 19.42 17.95 30.20
CA CYS A 8 19.59 19.15 29.36
C CYS A 8 20.71 18.86 28.35
N LEU A 9 20.35 18.59 27.09
CA LEU A 9 21.30 18.48 25.99
C LEU A 9 21.64 19.87 25.47
N SER A 10 22.82 20.39 25.84
CA SER A 10 23.34 21.65 25.31
C SER A 10 23.89 21.37 23.91
N ILE A 11 23.16 21.76 22.86
CA ILE A 11 23.63 21.70 21.46
C ILE A 11 24.58 22.89 21.25
N SER A 12 25.89 22.60 21.21
CA SER A 12 26.90 23.57 20.79
C SER A 12 26.90 23.64 19.26
N LEU A 13 26.36 24.74 18.70
CA LEU A 13 26.50 25.07 17.28
C LEU A 13 27.96 25.32 16.95
N ALA A 14 28.61 24.39 16.29
CA ALA A 14 29.90 24.61 15.65
C ALA A 14 29.66 25.24 14.27
N THR A 15 29.89 26.55 14.16
CA THR A 15 29.86 27.28 12.89
C THR A 15 31.10 26.93 12.06
N PHE A 16 30.96 26.08 11.07
CA PHE A 16 31.95 25.94 10.00
C PHE A 16 31.58 26.88 8.85
N ALA A 17 32.47 27.86 8.62
CA ALA A 17 32.37 28.76 7.47
C ALA A 17 32.79 28.01 6.19
N LEU A 18 31.81 27.68 5.34
CA LEU A 18 32.05 27.21 3.97
C LEU A 18 31.66 28.32 2.99
N SER A 19 32.64 28.70 2.17
CA SER A 19 32.48 29.68 1.09
C SER A 19 31.59 29.10 -0.02
N PRO A 20 30.62 29.86 -0.58
CA PRO A 20 29.78 29.38 -1.64
C PRO A 20 30.50 29.35 -2.98
N LEU A 21 30.50 28.19 -3.66
CA LEU A 21 30.79 28.09 -5.07
C LEU A 21 29.54 28.50 -5.88
N PRO A 22 29.68 29.28 -6.97
CA PRO A 22 28.53 29.69 -7.76
C PRO A 22 27.97 28.50 -8.56
N ALA A 23 26.73 28.11 -8.30
CA ALA A 23 25.97 27.21 -9.14
C ALA A 23 25.58 27.93 -10.43
N THR A 24 26.11 27.50 -11.56
CA THR A 24 25.60 27.89 -12.88
C THR A 24 24.29 27.16 -13.10
N ALA A 25 23.18 27.91 -13.16
CA ALA A 25 21.90 27.39 -13.58
C ALA A 25 21.99 26.94 -15.05
N ALA A 26 21.87 25.64 -15.26
CA ALA A 26 21.59 25.10 -16.58
C ALA A 26 20.10 25.30 -16.88
N ASP A 27 19.82 25.86 -18.03
CA ASP A 27 18.48 26.02 -18.60
C ASP A 27 18.01 24.62 -19.05
N GLU A 28 17.41 23.85 -18.14
CA GLU A 28 16.74 22.59 -18.50
C GLU A 28 15.32 22.89 -18.92
N ALA A 29 15.09 22.86 -20.23
CA ALA A 29 13.79 22.56 -20.76
C ALA A 29 13.36 21.22 -20.17
N THR A 30 12.28 21.21 -19.39
CA THR A 30 11.68 20.00 -18.83
C THR A 30 11.07 19.20 -19.98
N GLU A 31 11.88 18.46 -20.73
CA GLU A 31 11.43 17.22 -21.33
C GLU A 31 11.12 16.32 -20.15
N LEU A 32 9.88 15.86 -20.03
CA LEU A 32 9.53 14.73 -19.18
C LEU A 32 10.43 13.58 -19.65
N GLU A 33 11.54 13.38 -18.96
CA GLU A 33 12.36 12.19 -19.19
C GLU A 33 11.42 11.00 -19.12
N ALA A 34 11.44 10.18 -20.16
CA ALA A 34 10.64 8.98 -20.25
C ALA A 34 10.93 8.10 -19.02
N VAL A 35 10.04 8.15 -18.02
CA VAL A 35 10.25 7.42 -16.76
C VAL A 35 10.15 5.95 -17.08
N THR A 36 11.28 5.26 -17.02
CA THR A 36 11.33 3.80 -17.14
C THR A 36 10.72 3.18 -15.90
N ILE A 37 9.68 2.40 -16.10
CA ILE A 37 8.94 1.73 -15.02
C ILE A 37 9.68 0.46 -14.66
N SER A 38 9.96 0.28 -13.37
CA SER A 38 10.53 -0.95 -12.83
C SER A 38 9.47 -1.95 -12.37
N ALA A 39 8.22 -1.50 -12.25
CA ALA A 39 7.08 -2.35 -11.96
C ALA A 39 6.63 -3.20 -13.17
N THR A 40 7.06 -2.90 -14.40
CA THR A 40 6.94 -3.78 -15.55
C THR A 40 8.20 -4.63 -15.69
N ARG A 41 8.07 -5.88 -16.15
CA ARG A 41 9.23 -6.80 -16.29
C ARG A 41 10.19 -6.38 -17.40
N ALA A 42 9.66 -5.81 -18.47
CA ALA A 42 10.45 -5.17 -19.51
C ALA A 42 10.66 -3.69 -19.15
N ARG A 43 11.75 -3.09 -19.64
CA ARG A 43 11.91 -1.64 -19.60
C ARG A 43 10.84 -1.01 -20.47
N SER A 44 9.80 -0.45 -19.87
CA SER A 44 8.72 0.20 -20.58
C SER A 44 8.55 1.63 -20.07
N GLU A 45 8.23 2.52 -20.97
CA GLU A 45 7.81 3.87 -20.65
C GLU A 45 6.32 3.87 -20.33
N ALA A 46 5.87 4.61 -19.32
CA ALA A 46 4.46 4.67 -18.91
C ALA A 46 3.49 4.92 -20.08
N GLY A 47 3.88 5.76 -21.03
CA GLY A 47 3.08 6.07 -22.21
C GLY A 47 3.05 5.00 -23.30
N LYS A 48 3.84 3.93 -23.20
CA LYS A 48 3.90 2.86 -24.21
C LYS A 48 3.21 1.58 -23.77
N THR A 49 2.71 1.53 -22.53
CA THR A 49 1.99 0.36 -21.99
C THR A 49 0.51 0.42 -22.34
N PRO A 50 -0.15 -0.73 -22.62
CA PRO A 50 -1.56 -0.79 -22.99
C PRO A 50 -2.52 -0.68 -21.81
N GLN A 51 -2.05 -0.30 -20.63
CA GLN A 51 -2.83 -0.13 -19.41
C GLN A 51 -2.48 1.18 -18.71
N LYS A 52 -3.35 1.61 -17.80
CA LYS A 52 -3.08 2.81 -17.01
C LYS A 52 -1.91 2.56 -16.05
N ILE A 53 -0.94 3.48 -16.07
CA ILE A 53 0.17 3.50 -15.13
C ILE A 53 0.29 4.91 -14.55
N THR A 54 0.37 5.00 -13.22
CA THR A 54 0.63 6.25 -12.51
C THR A 54 2.03 6.20 -11.89
N VAL A 55 2.84 7.21 -12.17
CA VAL A 55 4.13 7.41 -11.50
C VAL A 55 4.04 8.64 -10.61
N ILE A 56 4.16 8.42 -9.32
CA ILE A 56 4.16 9.47 -8.31
C ILE A 56 5.62 9.84 -8.04
N SER A 57 5.99 11.06 -8.38
CA SER A 57 7.36 11.55 -8.25
C SER A 57 7.75 11.84 -6.81
N ARG A 58 9.06 11.96 -6.56
CA ARG A 58 9.58 12.37 -5.26
C ARG A 58 9.00 13.71 -4.79
N GLU A 59 8.90 14.67 -5.69
CA GLU A 59 8.32 16.00 -5.37
C GLU A 59 6.87 15.87 -4.87
N GLN A 60 6.05 15.04 -5.52
CA GLN A 60 4.67 14.81 -5.09
C GLN A 60 4.60 14.10 -3.73
N ILE A 61 5.48 13.13 -3.47
CA ILE A 61 5.59 12.47 -2.17
C ILE A 61 5.97 13.49 -1.09
N GLU A 62 6.95 14.35 -1.33
CA GLU A 62 7.39 15.38 -0.37
C GLU A 62 6.32 16.43 -0.09
N GLN A 63 5.54 16.80 -1.10
CA GLN A 63 4.40 17.71 -0.92
C GLN A 63 3.33 17.10 -0.01
N GLN A 64 3.05 15.80 -0.15
CA GLN A 64 2.10 15.10 0.70
C GLN A 64 2.66 14.88 2.12
N LEU A 65 3.93 14.48 2.24
CA LEU A 65 4.60 14.33 3.54
C LEU A 65 4.68 15.64 4.35
N ALA A 66 4.65 16.80 3.68
CA ALA A 66 4.52 18.07 4.36
C ALA A 66 3.15 18.26 5.02
N ILE A 67 2.10 17.59 4.52
CA ILE A 67 0.72 17.68 5.03
C ILE A 67 0.47 16.58 6.07
N THR A 68 0.72 15.32 5.72
CA THR A 68 0.41 14.15 6.55
C THR A 68 1.48 13.06 6.42
N SER A 69 1.65 12.26 7.46
CA SER A 69 2.48 11.04 7.44
C SER A 69 1.65 9.77 7.23
N ASP A 70 0.35 9.87 7.08
CA ASP A 70 -0.55 8.74 6.83
C ASP A 70 -0.38 8.24 5.38
N HIS A 71 0.12 7.01 5.22
CA HIS A 71 0.38 6.38 3.92
C HIS A 71 -0.91 6.21 3.11
N GLY A 72 -1.99 5.75 3.74
CA GLY A 72 -3.30 5.56 3.09
C GLY A 72 -3.84 6.89 2.54
N ALA A 73 -3.72 7.98 3.31
CA ALA A 73 -4.13 9.31 2.86
C ALA A 73 -3.27 9.80 1.68
N ILE A 74 -1.96 9.57 1.70
CA ILE A 74 -1.06 9.95 0.61
C ILE A 74 -1.40 9.19 -0.67
N LEU A 75 -1.59 7.87 -0.59
CA LEU A 75 -2.00 7.05 -1.74
C LEU A 75 -3.37 7.47 -2.25
N SER A 76 -4.34 7.63 -1.36
CA SER A 76 -5.66 8.13 -1.69
C SER A 76 -5.60 9.50 -2.37
N ASN A 77 -4.82 10.46 -1.89
CA ASN A 77 -4.68 11.78 -2.50
C ASN A 77 -4.08 11.77 -3.91
N LEU A 78 -3.30 10.75 -4.26
CA LEU A 78 -2.52 10.72 -5.51
C LEU A 78 -3.00 9.68 -6.52
N ILE A 79 -3.76 8.66 -6.09
CA ILE A 79 -4.25 7.56 -6.94
C ILE A 79 -5.77 7.61 -6.99
N PRO A 80 -6.40 7.75 -8.18
CA PRO A 80 -7.84 7.99 -8.29
C PRO A 80 -8.74 6.99 -7.58
N SER A 81 -8.56 5.70 -7.84
CA SER A 81 -9.42 4.61 -7.33
C SER A 81 -8.84 3.90 -6.10
N TYR A 82 -7.94 4.56 -5.38
CA TYR A 82 -7.49 4.07 -4.08
C TYR A 82 -8.47 4.53 -2.99
N SER A 83 -8.83 3.64 -2.09
CA SER A 83 -9.80 3.91 -1.01
C SER A 83 -9.35 5.06 -0.09
N PRO A 84 -10.27 5.74 0.61
CA PRO A 84 -9.91 6.66 1.69
C PRO A 84 -9.08 5.97 2.77
N SER A 85 -8.22 6.69 3.46
CA SER A 85 -7.47 6.14 4.59
C SER A 85 -8.38 5.80 5.77
N ARG A 86 -8.08 4.71 6.45
CA ARG A 86 -8.68 4.38 7.75
C ARG A 86 -8.13 5.21 8.90
N GLN A 87 -6.99 5.86 8.72
CA GLN A 87 -6.22 6.55 9.77
C GLN A 87 -5.87 5.63 10.96
N LYS A 88 -5.74 4.32 10.68
CA LYS A 88 -5.43 3.24 11.63
C LYS A 88 -4.24 2.43 11.11
N MET A 89 -3.65 1.58 11.94
CA MET A 89 -2.56 0.69 11.52
C MET A 89 -3.03 -0.39 10.55
N SER A 90 -4.32 -0.67 10.49
CA SER A 90 -4.93 -1.64 9.59
C SER A 90 -5.39 -0.99 8.29
N SER A 91 -5.10 -1.62 7.16
CA SER A 91 -5.62 -1.32 5.83
C SER A 91 -6.85 -2.19 5.45
N ALA A 92 -7.55 -2.76 6.45
CA ALA A 92 -8.73 -3.59 6.20
C ALA A 92 -9.81 -2.80 5.45
N GLY A 93 -10.19 -3.26 4.26
CA GLY A 93 -11.14 -2.57 3.39
C GLY A 93 -10.54 -1.43 2.57
N GLU A 94 -9.26 -1.09 2.73
CA GLU A 94 -8.57 -0.24 1.77
C GLU A 94 -8.31 -1.04 0.50
N THR A 95 -8.96 -0.67 -0.57
CA THR A 95 -8.89 -1.36 -1.86
C THR A 95 -8.35 -0.45 -2.95
N PHE A 96 -7.87 -1.06 -4.01
CA PHE A 96 -7.51 -0.39 -5.24
C PHE A 96 -8.36 -0.97 -6.37
N ARG A 97 -9.22 -0.13 -6.99
CA ARG A 97 -10.24 -0.58 -7.94
C ARG A 97 -11.15 -1.70 -7.36
N GLY A 98 -11.50 -1.62 -6.07
CA GLY A 98 -12.34 -2.61 -5.40
C GLY A 98 -11.68 -3.96 -5.09
N ARG A 99 -10.36 -4.11 -5.30
CA ARG A 99 -9.60 -5.33 -5.01
C ARG A 99 -8.32 -5.01 -4.24
N SER A 100 -7.66 -6.05 -3.73
CA SER A 100 -6.36 -5.91 -3.07
C SER A 100 -5.26 -5.60 -4.09
N ALA A 101 -4.37 -4.67 -3.76
CA ALA A 101 -3.17 -4.38 -4.53
C ALA A 101 -1.99 -5.23 -4.05
N LEU A 102 -1.12 -5.63 -4.98
CA LEU A 102 0.19 -6.19 -4.64
C LEU A 102 1.15 -5.06 -4.28
N ILE A 103 1.62 -5.04 -3.04
CA ILE A 103 2.62 -4.06 -2.57
C ILE A 103 4.02 -4.61 -2.77
N LEU A 104 4.89 -3.81 -3.40
CA LEU A 104 6.29 -4.15 -3.65
C LEU A 104 7.22 -3.07 -3.09
N ILE A 105 8.43 -3.46 -2.68
CA ILE A 105 9.56 -2.55 -2.44
C ILE A 105 10.71 -2.97 -3.37
N ASP A 106 11.10 -2.11 -4.31
CA ASP A 106 12.08 -2.41 -5.37
C ASP A 106 11.79 -3.77 -6.07
N GLY A 107 10.51 -4.08 -6.29
CA GLY A 107 10.05 -5.33 -6.90
C GLY A 107 9.97 -6.54 -5.95
N VAL A 108 10.33 -6.42 -4.67
CA VAL A 108 10.20 -7.48 -3.66
C VAL A 108 8.79 -7.47 -3.06
N PRO A 109 8.01 -8.57 -3.13
CA PRO A 109 6.66 -8.63 -2.59
C PRO A 109 6.62 -8.42 -1.07
N GLN A 110 5.75 -7.49 -0.63
CA GLN A 110 5.49 -7.21 0.78
C GLN A 110 4.15 -7.80 1.23
N SER A 111 3.14 -7.80 0.35
CA SER A 111 1.83 -8.37 0.63
C SER A 111 1.90 -9.85 1.01
N THR A 112 0.98 -10.28 1.88
CA THR A 112 0.84 -11.66 2.34
C THR A 112 -0.53 -12.22 1.94
N PRO A 113 -0.79 -12.50 0.66
CA PRO A 113 -2.12 -12.88 0.18
C PRO A 113 -2.62 -14.21 0.78
N LEU A 114 -1.74 -15.11 1.19
CA LEU A 114 -2.10 -16.35 1.89
C LEU A 114 -2.66 -16.12 3.29
N ARG A 115 -2.23 -15.06 3.92
CA ARG A 115 -2.69 -14.60 5.20
C ARG A 115 -2.76 -13.08 5.15
N ASP A 116 -3.81 -12.57 4.54
CA ASP A 116 -4.05 -11.13 4.45
C ASP A 116 -4.08 -10.52 5.86
N SER A 117 -2.96 -9.91 6.21
CA SER A 117 -2.77 -9.28 7.51
C SER A 117 -3.50 -7.95 7.61
N GLN A 118 -3.87 -7.37 6.45
CA GLN A 118 -4.43 -6.02 6.38
C GLN A 118 -3.48 -4.97 7.00
N ARG A 119 -2.17 -5.17 6.79
CA ARG A 119 -1.09 -4.33 7.34
C ARG A 119 -0.14 -3.83 6.26
N ASP A 120 -0.49 -4.04 4.99
CA ASP A 120 0.34 -3.77 3.83
C ASP A 120 0.57 -2.27 3.59
N GLY A 121 -0.25 -1.39 4.16
CA GLY A 121 -0.08 0.06 4.12
C GLY A 121 1.15 0.58 4.88
N TYR A 122 1.68 -0.19 5.84
CA TYR A 122 2.78 0.23 6.72
C TYR A 122 3.94 -0.76 6.66
N VAL A 123 4.72 -0.71 5.58
CA VAL A 123 5.86 -1.59 5.29
C VAL A 123 7.17 -0.84 5.05
N ILE A 124 7.13 0.47 4.84
CA ILE A 124 8.28 1.35 4.59
C ILE A 124 7.91 2.79 4.94
N ASP A 125 8.85 3.59 5.43
CA ASP A 125 8.67 5.05 5.55
C ASP A 125 8.82 5.72 4.17
N LEU A 126 7.88 6.59 3.78
CA LEU A 126 7.91 7.25 2.48
C LEU A 126 9.08 8.24 2.32
N SER A 127 9.81 8.59 3.38
CA SER A 127 11.08 9.34 3.25
C SER A 127 12.16 8.53 2.53
N MET A 128 12.09 7.17 2.60
CA MET A 128 13.00 6.23 1.93
C MET A 128 12.67 6.04 0.44
N VAL A 129 11.51 6.50 -0.01
CA VAL A 129 10.96 6.24 -1.35
C VAL A 129 11.35 7.35 -2.32
N GLU A 130 11.85 7.01 -3.50
CA GLU A 130 12.16 7.92 -4.60
C GLU A 130 10.94 8.22 -5.45
N ARG A 131 10.14 7.20 -5.76
CA ARG A 131 8.89 7.29 -6.50
C ARG A 131 8.00 6.09 -6.19
N ILE A 132 6.71 6.25 -6.46
CA ILE A 132 5.76 5.14 -6.37
C ILE A 132 5.26 4.85 -7.79
N GLU A 133 5.39 3.61 -8.23
CA GLU A 133 4.91 3.14 -9.53
C GLU A 133 3.63 2.34 -9.28
N VAL A 134 2.54 2.75 -9.93
CA VAL A 134 1.21 2.12 -9.78
C VAL A 134 0.75 1.58 -11.11
N ILE A 135 0.57 0.27 -11.19
CA ILE A 135 -0.05 -0.43 -12.32
C ILE A 135 -1.51 -0.66 -11.95
N HIS A 136 -2.44 -0.12 -12.73
CA HIS A 136 -3.87 -0.21 -12.46
C HIS A 136 -4.46 -1.48 -13.05
N GLY A 137 -5.29 -2.19 -12.27
CA GLY A 137 -5.95 -3.43 -12.65
C GLY A 137 -5.07 -4.67 -12.53
N ALA A 138 -5.67 -5.84 -12.70
CA ALA A 138 -5.00 -7.12 -12.60
C ALA A 138 -3.79 -7.23 -13.54
N SER A 139 -2.76 -7.94 -13.13
CA SER A 139 -1.54 -8.10 -13.93
C SER A 139 -0.91 -9.47 -13.71
N ALA A 140 -0.68 -10.19 -14.81
CA ALA A 140 0.08 -11.44 -14.82
C ALA A 140 1.61 -11.22 -14.64
N GLU A 141 2.11 -9.99 -14.73
CA GLU A 141 3.56 -9.72 -14.76
C GLU A 141 4.29 -10.07 -13.47
N HIS A 142 3.63 -9.91 -12.32
CA HIS A 142 4.24 -10.13 -11.00
C HIS A 142 3.63 -11.32 -10.22
N GLY A 143 2.66 -12.02 -10.80
CA GLY A 143 2.07 -13.25 -10.24
C GLY A 143 1.20 -13.00 -9.01
N LEU A 144 1.47 -13.74 -7.95
CA LEU A 144 0.60 -13.84 -6.77
C LEU A 144 0.26 -12.49 -6.13
N GLY A 145 -1.05 -12.21 -6.03
CA GLY A 145 -1.60 -11.05 -5.32
C GLY A 145 -1.90 -9.84 -6.20
N ALA A 146 -1.55 -9.85 -7.50
CA ALA A 146 -1.80 -8.73 -8.40
C ALA A 146 -3.23 -8.75 -8.98
N THR A 147 -4.26 -8.81 -8.15
CA THR A 147 -5.68 -8.88 -8.57
C THR A 147 -6.32 -7.50 -8.78
N GLY A 148 -5.99 -6.51 -7.98
CA GLY A 148 -6.46 -5.12 -8.12
C GLY A 148 -5.46 -4.19 -8.80
N GLY A 149 -4.21 -4.59 -8.85
CA GLY A 149 -3.08 -3.83 -9.39
C GLY A 149 -1.81 -3.99 -8.57
N ILE A 150 -0.82 -3.17 -8.89
CA ILE A 150 0.50 -3.21 -8.24
C ILE A 150 0.86 -1.81 -7.77
N ILE A 151 1.35 -1.70 -6.54
CA ILE A 151 1.96 -0.48 -5.98
C ILE A 151 3.40 -0.80 -5.60
N ASN A 152 4.35 -0.29 -6.38
CA ASN A 152 5.77 -0.53 -6.17
C ASN A 152 6.46 0.72 -5.61
N TYR A 153 6.89 0.64 -4.37
CA TYR A 153 7.74 1.65 -3.75
C TYR A 153 9.17 1.48 -4.24
N VAL A 154 9.59 2.36 -5.13
CA VAL A 154 10.99 2.41 -5.59
C VAL A 154 11.79 3.23 -4.61
N THR A 155 12.70 2.58 -3.90
CA THR A 155 13.50 3.26 -2.87
C THR A 155 14.56 4.16 -3.49
N ARG A 156 14.99 5.16 -2.73
CA ARG A 156 16.03 6.10 -3.14
C ARG A 156 17.27 5.38 -3.65
N ARG A 157 17.92 6.00 -4.64
CA ARG A 157 19.17 5.51 -5.21
C ARG A 157 20.29 6.50 -4.91
N PRO A 158 21.54 6.04 -4.76
CA PRO A 158 22.68 6.94 -4.64
C PRO A 158 22.76 7.85 -5.86
N GLU A 159 22.85 9.15 -5.64
CA GLU A 159 23.20 10.06 -6.71
C GLU A 159 24.70 9.96 -6.99
N SER A 160 25.07 9.92 -8.28
CA SER A 160 26.49 9.89 -8.68
C SER A 160 27.23 11.13 -8.21
N GLY A 161 28.42 10.95 -7.63
CA GLY A 161 29.27 12.06 -7.22
C GLY A 161 29.83 11.93 -5.80
N ALA A 162 30.31 13.08 -5.27
CA ALA A 162 30.86 13.15 -3.91
C ALA A 162 29.81 12.83 -2.85
N LEU A 163 30.28 12.51 -1.65
CA LEU A 163 29.43 12.31 -0.47
C LEU A 163 28.41 13.45 -0.32
N ARG A 164 27.14 13.08 -0.24
CA ARG A 164 26.03 13.98 0.09
C ARG A 164 25.34 13.51 1.34
N GLN A 165 24.84 14.45 2.11
CA GLN A 165 24.10 14.20 3.33
C GLN A 165 22.79 14.99 3.31
N HIS A 166 21.74 14.40 3.84
CA HIS A 166 20.43 15.03 4.00
C HIS A 166 19.98 14.84 5.44
N ALA A 167 19.41 15.88 6.02
CA ALA A 167 18.79 15.80 7.33
C ALA A 167 17.45 16.51 7.30
N GLY A 168 16.44 15.89 7.89
CA GLY A 168 15.09 16.42 8.02
C GLY A 168 14.59 16.34 9.46
N VAL A 169 13.79 17.32 9.83
CA VAL A 169 13.03 17.35 11.09
C VAL A 169 11.64 17.88 10.81
N SER A 170 10.61 17.23 11.36
CA SER A 170 9.28 17.80 11.36
C SER A 170 8.61 17.66 12.73
N PHE A 171 7.66 18.55 12.95
CA PHE A 171 6.85 18.66 14.15
C PHE A 171 5.40 18.77 13.73
N THR A 172 4.54 17.92 14.30
CA THR A 172 3.10 17.87 14.01
C THR A 172 2.31 18.21 15.28
N ALA A 173 1.26 19.01 15.13
CA ALA A 173 0.39 19.41 16.23
C ALA A 173 -1.08 19.52 15.76
N PRO A 174 -2.07 19.10 16.58
CA PRO A 174 -3.48 19.43 16.35
C PRO A 174 -3.72 20.95 16.46
N ALA A 175 -4.88 21.42 15.99
CA ALA A 175 -5.21 22.84 15.95
C ALA A 175 -5.15 23.53 17.32
N ASP A 176 -5.53 22.84 18.37
CA ASP A 176 -5.57 23.35 19.74
C ASP A 176 -4.25 23.14 20.48
N TYR A 177 -3.22 22.62 19.81
CA TYR A 177 -1.87 22.38 20.34
C TYR A 177 -1.84 21.51 21.61
N GLU A 178 -2.80 20.58 21.72
CA GLU A 178 -2.83 19.64 22.84
C GLU A 178 -1.55 18.81 22.88
N SER A 179 -0.91 18.74 24.04
CA SER A 179 0.42 18.14 24.21
C SER A 179 0.44 16.62 23.91
N GLU A 180 -0.68 15.97 24.08
CA GLU A 180 -0.84 14.53 23.79
C GLU A 180 -0.94 14.24 22.29
N GLY A 181 -1.26 15.25 21.47
CA GLY A 181 -1.32 15.17 20.02
C GLY A 181 -0.03 15.56 19.28
N LEU A 182 1.04 15.88 20.02
CA LEU A 182 2.30 16.29 19.39
C LEU A 182 3.04 15.10 18.77
N GLY A 183 3.48 15.26 17.53
CA GLY A 183 4.30 14.30 16.81
C GLY A 183 5.63 14.88 16.38
N TYR A 184 6.66 14.04 16.26
CA TYR A 184 8.00 14.42 15.85
C TYR A 184 8.53 13.41 14.84
N LYS A 185 9.25 13.88 13.81
CA LYS A 185 9.98 13.01 12.88
C LYS A 185 11.39 13.54 12.66
N LEU A 186 12.34 12.63 12.63
CA LEU A 186 13.73 12.88 12.26
C LEU A 186 14.09 11.92 11.14
N ASP A 187 14.72 12.41 10.08
CA ASP A 187 15.29 11.60 9.03
C ASP A 187 16.71 12.05 8.69
N TYR A 188 17.55 11.07 8.36
CA TYR A 188 18.92 11.32 7.92
C TYR A 188 19.31 10.34 6.82
N ARG A 189 20.01 10.84 5.81
CA ARG A 189 20.51 10.05 4.69
C ARG A 189 21.91 10.48 4.31
N VAL A 190 22.76 9.50 4.04
CA VAL A 190 24.09 9.66 3.45
C VAL A 190 24.19 8.82 2.21
N GLU A 191 24.72 9.40 1.13
CA GLU A 191 24.85 8.73 -0.16
C GLU A 191 26.04 9.23 -0.95
N GLY A 192 26.51 8.45 -1.91
CA GLY A 192 27.58 8.84 -2.82
C GLY A 192 28.12 7.67 -3.64
N THR A 193 29.11 7.99 -4.47
CA THR A 193 29.84 7.05 -5.31
C THR A 193 31.32 7.14 -5.02
N GLN A 194 32.01 6.01 -4.84
CA GLN A 194 33.46 5.93 -4.67
C GLN A 194 34.04 4.86 -5.59
N GLY A 195 34.63 5.29 -6.70
CA GLY A 195 35.04 4.38 -7.77
C GLY A 195 33.83 3.67 -8.36
N ASP A 196 33.84 2.34 -8.34
CA ASP A 196 32.76 1.51 -8.87
C ASP A 196 31.69 1.18 -7.80
N LEU A 197 31.80 1.71 -6.58
CA LEU A 197 30.89 1.48 -5.47
C LEU A 197 29.92 2.65 -5.30
N ASP A 198 28.64 2.39 -5.45
CA ASP A 198 27.54 3.25 -5.06
C ASP A 198 27.03 2.85 -3.68
N TYR A 199 26.75 3.83 -2.80
CA TYR A 199 26.25 3.55 -1.46
C TYR A 199 25.22 4.58 -1.01
N LEU A 200 24.21 4.10 -0.27
CA LEU A 200 23.21 4.90 0.41
C LEU A 200 22.88 4.23 1.74
N ALA A 201 22.89 5.02 2.81
CA ALA A 201 22.34 4.62 4.10
C ALA A 201 21.37 5.71 4.59
N ALA A 202 20.18 5.31 5.01
CA ALA A 202 19.17 6.22 5.51
C ALA A 202 18.52 5.68 6.80
N ALA A 203 18.13 6.58 7.67
CA ALA A 203 17.41 6.28 8.90
C ALA A 203 16.30 7.29 9.12
N SER A 204 15.14 6.82 9.58
CA SER A 204 14.01 7.63 9.99
C SER A 204 13.54 7.18 11.38
N TRP A 205 13.14 8.13 12.20
CA TRP A 205 12.49 7.91 13.48
C TRP A 205 11.34 8.89 13.63
N GLN A 206 10.17 8.39 14.05
CA GLN A 206 8.95 9.16 14.17
C GLN A 206 8.21 8.78 15.44
N THR A 207 7.65 9.76 16.15
CA THR A 207 6.58 9.54 17.13
C THR A 207 5.32 10.22 16.65
N GLN A 208 4.19 9.59 16.85
CA GLN A 208 2.86 10.13 16.62
C GLN A 208 2.13 10.27 17.95
N GLY A 209 1.65 11.46 18.26
CA GLY A 209 0.71 11.64 19.39
C GLY A 209 -0.69 11.17 19.05
N MET A 210 -1.61 11.39 19.98
CA MET A 210 -3.03 11.13 19.80
C MET A 210 -3.63 12.03 18.71
N PHE A 211 -4.62 11.50 17.99
CA PHE A 211 -5.39 12.28 17.03
C PHE A 211 -6.60 12.93 17.71
N TYR A 212 -6.91 14.13 17.24
CA TYR A 212 -8.06 14.92 17.67
C TYR A 212 -8.98 15.17 16.50
N ASP A 213 -10.27 15.14 16.74
CA ASP A 213 -11.29 15.49 15.75
C ASP A 213 -11.46 17.00 15.59
N ALA A 214 -12.42 17.42 14.79
CA ALA A 214 -12.68 18.84 14.53
C ALA A 214 -13.22 19.59 15.76
N ASN A 215 -13.76 18.90 16.76
CA ASN A 215 -14.29 19.46 17.99
C ASN A 215 -13.23 19.56 19.09
N GLY A 216 -12.04 19.01 18.86
CA GLY A 216 -10.94 18.94 19.84
C GLY A 216 -11.09 17.77 20.81
N ASP A 217 -11.90 16.78 20.48
CA ASP A 217 -12.04 15.54 21.23
C ASP A 217 -11.04 14.47 20.74
N LEU A 218 -10.55 13.63 21.66
CA LEU A 218 -9.68 12.51 21.32
C LEU A 218 -10.39 11.50 20.43
N ILE A 219 -9.81 11.11 19.31
CA ILE A 219 -10.32 10.03 18.48
C ILE A 219 -10.09 8.69 19.19
N GLY A 220 -11.06 7.77 19.05
CA GLY A 220 -10.99 6.44 19.63
C GLY A 220 -9.83 5.61 19.09
N VAL A 221 -9.06 4.94 19.96
CA VAL A 221 -8.06 3.96 19.55
C VAL A 221 -8.74 2.69 19.07
N ASP A 222 -8.23 2.08 17.99
CA ASP A 222 -8.65 0.74 17.55
C ASP A 222 -7.86 -0.31 18.35
N ASP A 223 -8.41 -0.71 19.48
CA ASP A 223 -7.83 -1.69 20.40
C ASP A 223 -7.80 -3.12 19.84
N THR A 224 -8.41 -3.35 18.70
CA THR A 224 -8.40 -4.66 18.01
C THR A 224 -7.38 -4.68 16.87
N GLN A 225 -7.43 -3.68 15.98
CA GLN A 225 -6.58 -3.63 14.81
C GLN A 225 -5.26 -2.89 15.06
N GLY A 226 -5.18 -2.05 16.07
CA GLY A 226 -4.06 -1.18 16.36
C GLY A 226 -4.10 0.14 15.62
N ASP A 227 -3.37 1.09 16.13
CA ASP A 227 -3.40 2.48 15.69
C ASP A 227 -2.04 3.02 15.27
N VAL A 228 -2.03 4.02 14.39
CA VAL A 228 -0.84 4.82 14.04
C VAL A 228 -0.67 6.04 14.93
N MET A 229 -1.72 6.48 15.63
CA MET A 229 -1.60 7.44 16.72
C MET A 229 -1.09 6.75 17.99
N ASP A 230 -0.54 7.49 18.95
CA ASP A 230 0.09 6.95 20.15
C ASP A 230 1.11 5.86 19.78
N SER A 231 2.06 6.19 18.89
CA SER A 231 2.98 5.21 18.32
C SER A 231 4.37 5.77 18.04
N THR A 232 5.34 4.86 17.96
CA THR A 232 6.72 5.13 17.55
C THR A 232 7.09 4.28 16.34
N GLY A 233 7.64 4.91 15.30
CA GLY A 233 8.08 4.27 14.07
C GLY A 233 9.57 4.45 13.82
N THR A 234 10.22 3.44 13.23
CA THR A 234 11.62 3.49 12.78
C THR A 234 11.76 2.85 11.41
N ASP A 235 12.62 3.40 10.55
CA ASP A 235 13.00 2.79 9.28
C ASP A 235 14.50 2.94 9.03
N LEU A 236 15.13 1.87 8.59
CA LEU A 236 16.56 1.82 8.25
C LEU A 236 16.69 1.24 6.84
N LEU A 237 17.30 2.00 5.94
CA LEU A 237 17.58 1.57 4.56
C LEU A 237 19.08 1.59 4.28
N LEU A 238 19.60 0.47 3.77
CA LEU A 238 20.95 0.36 3.22
C LEU A 238 20.87 -0.11 1.77
N LYS A 239 21.53 0.62 0.87
CA LYS A 239 21.75 0.19 -0.52
C LYS A 239 23.22 0.27 -0.88
N LEU A 240 23.71 -0.79 -1.51
CA LEU A 240 25.05 -0.84 -2.08
C LEU A 240 24.93 -1.30 -3.53
N GLY A 241 25.64 -0.64 -4.44
CA GLY A 241 25.77 -1.01 -5.84
C GLY A 241 27.24 -1.13 -6.20
N TYR A 242 27.63 -2.19 -6.87
CA TYR A 242 28.99 -2.35 -7.37
C TYR A 242 29.00 -2.65 -8.87
N TRP A 243 29.67 -1.78 -9.63
CA TRP A 243 29.84 -1.91 -11.06
C TRP A 243 31.06 -2.78 -11.36
N LEU A 244 30.83 -3.96 -11.94
CA LEU A 244 31.90 -4.85 -12.38
C LEU A 244 32.57 -4.34 -13.66
N ASP A 245 31.76 -3.73 -14.50
CA ASP A 245 32.13 -2.98 -15.71
C ASP A 245 30.95 -2.08 -16.14
N ASP A 246 31.04 -1.42 -17.29
CA ASP A 246 30.00 -0.48 -17.80
C ASP A 246 28.65 -1.15 -18.06
N ASN A 247 28.58 -2.47 -18.14
CA ASN A 247 27.38 -3.24 -18.46
C ASN A 247 26.88 -4.08 -17.29
N GLN A 248 27.66 -4.26 -16.23
CA GLN A 248 27.34 -5.20 -15.16
C GLN A 248 27.31 -4.52 -13.79
N ASN A 249 26.22 -4.71 -13.08
CA ASN A 249 26.05 -4.19 -11.72
C ASN A 249 25.52 -5.26 -10.78
N ILE A 250 26.07 -5.32 -9.57
CA ILE A 250 25.55 -6.08 -8.44
C ILE A 250 24.97 -5.08 -7.43
N GLY A 251 23.75 -5.30 -6.99
CA GLY A 251 23.06 -4.45 -6.00
C GLY A 251 22.64 -5.22 -4.76
N LEU A 252 22.79 -4.62 -3.60
CA LEU A 252 22.25 -5.09 -2.32
C LEU A 252 21.30 -4.03 -1.78
N MET A 253 20.12 -4.43 -1.32
CA MET A 253 19.17 -3.60 -0.57
C MET A 253 18.80 -4.32 0.73
N ILE A 254 18.82 -3.59 1.85
CA ILE A 254 18.29 -4.03 3.15
C ILE A 254 17.42 -2.90 3.68
N ASN A 255 16.16 -3.19 3.97
CA ASN A 255 15.25 -2.27 4.63
C ASN A 255 14.64 -2.93 5.86
N ARG A 256 14.70 -2.26 7.02
CA ARG A 256 14.01 -2.65 8.25
C ARG A 256 13.09 -1.54 8.68
N TYR A 257 11.81 -1.81 8.64
CA TYR A 257 10.74 -0.92 9.08
C TYR A 257 10.04 -1.50 10.31
N GLU A 258 9.71 -0.63 11.25
CA GLU A 258 8.94 -1.00 12.45
C GLU A 258 8.06 0.18 12.87
N VAL A 259 6.80 -0.10 13.21
CA VAL A 259 5.91 0.80 13.93
C VAL A 259 5.24 0.04 15.07
N GLU A 260 5.29 0.60 16.28
CA GLU A 260 4.71 0.01 17.49
C GLU A 260 3.91 1.07 18.24
N GLY A 261 2.72 0.71 18.74
CA GLY A 261 1.93 1.59 19.60
C GLY A 261 2.64 1.86 20.93
N ASP A 262 2.50 3.05 21.50
CA ASP A 262 2.99 3.37 22.84
C ASP A 262 2.07 2.77 23.91
N HIS A 263 0.81 2.46 23.56
CA HIS A 263 -0.15 1.68 24.34
C HIS A 263 -0.56 2.35 25.66
N GLU A 264 -0.71 3.69 25.61
CA GLU A 264 -1.05 4.50 26.78
C GLU A 264 -2.54 4.87 26.87
N TYR A 265 -3.37 4.46 25.88
CA TYR A 265 -4.78 4.82 25.80
C TYR A 265 -5.68 3.60 25.62
N VAL A 266 -6.88 3.68 26.15
CA VAL A 266 -7.97 2.69 25.98
C VAL A 266 -9.15 3.33 25.25
N ASN A 267 -9.81 2.54 24.40
CA ASN A 267 -11.01 2.95 23.70
C ASN A 267 -12.19 3.20 24.65
N VAL A 268 -12.94 4.25 24.37
CA VAL A 268 -14.23 4.54 24.99
C VAL A 268 -15.29 4.45 23.88
N PRO A 269 -16.09 3.37 23.84
CA PRO A 269 -17.07 3.17 22.79
C PRO A 269 -18.05 4.35 22.66
N GLY A 270 -18.38 4.69 21.43
CA GLY A 270 -19.44 5.62 21.09
C GLY A 270 -20.82 4.95 21.00
N ASP A 271 -21.65 5.48 20.11
CA ASP A 271 -22.95 4.90 19.74
C ASP A 271 -23.12 5.06 18.22
N ALA A 272 -22.92 3.96 17.48
CA ALA A 272 -22.95 3.97 16.02
C ALA A 272 -24.35 4.31 15.47
N ASP A 273 -25.41 3.90 16.16
CA ASP A 273 -26.79 4.18 15.73
C ASP A 273 -27.22 5.65 15.97
N ALA A 274 -26.53 6.32 16.91
CA ALA A 274 -26.73 7.74 17.20
C ALA A 274 -25.64 8.63 16.59
N GLU A 275 -24.72 8.07 15.79
CA GLU A 275 -23.56 8.76 15.19
C GLU A 275 -22.66 9.46 16.23
N ILE A 276 -22.60 8.91 17.44
CA ILE A 276 -21.71 9.39 18.49
C ILE A 276 -20.37 8.66 18.35
N PRO A 277 -19.27 9.37 18.04
CA PRO A 277 -17.98 8.72 17.80
C PRO A 277 -17.39 8.11 19.07
N ALA A 278 -16.63 7.03 18.88
CA ALA A 278 -15.77 6.49 19.93
C ALA A 278 -14.63 7.46 20.22
N THR A 279 -14.26 7.57 21.48
CA THR A 279 -13.16 8.42 21.93
C THR A 279 -12.12 7.61 22.72
N SER A 280 -11.11 8.26 23.26
CA SER A 280 -10.05 7.62 24.03
C SER A 280 -9.86 8.26 25.38
N ARG A 281 -9.35 7.50 26.33
CA ARG A 281 -8.87 8.00 27.62
C ARG A 281 -7.55 7.34 27.97
N LYS A 282 -6.70 8.02 28.72
CA LYS A 282 -5.49 7.39 29.29
C LYS A 282 -5.84 6.14 30.09
N GLY A 283 -5.07 5.09 29.89
CA GLY A 283 -5.24 3.80 30.54
C GLY A 283 -4.03 2.91 30.35
N ASP A 284 -4.15 1.68 30.79
CA ASP A 284 -3.14 0.63 30.65
C ASP A 284 -3.83 -0.54 29.93
N PRO A 285 -3.84 -0.56 28.59
CA PRO A 285 -4.47 -1.63 27.84
C PRO A 285 -3.86 -2.98 28.17
N GLN A 286 -4.69 -4.02 28.21
CA GLN A 286 -4.20 -5.38 28.48
C GLN A 286 -3.47 -5.95 27.25
N GLY A 287 -2.37 -6.67 27.47
CA GLY A 287 -1.59 -7.33 26.43
C GLY A 287 -0.35 -6.54 26.04
N LYS A 288 0.16 -6.78 24.83
CA LYS A 288 1.30 -6.07 24.25
C LYS A 288 0.81 -5.02 23.26
N ALA A 289 1.61 -3.99 23.04
CA ALA A 289 1.30 -2.97 22.03
C ALA A 289 1.13 -3.59 20.62
N PRO A 290 0.16 -3.13 19.81
CA PRO A 290 0.10 -3.49 18.40
C PRO A 290 1.37 -3.06 17.67
N GLN A 291 1.81 -3.84 16.66
CA GLN A 291 3.08 -3.61 15.99
C GLN A 291 3.05 -4.14 14.55
N ASN A 292 3.77 -3.45 13.66
CA ASN A 292 4.22 -4.00 12.37
C ASN A 292 5.75 -3.99 12.34
N GLU A 293 6.36 -5.12 12.01
CA GLU A 293 7.79 -5.23 11.76
C GLU A 293 8.03 -5.90 10.41
N VAL A 294 8.86 -5.27 9.58
CA VAL A 294 9.24 -5.76 8.24
C VAL A 294 10.75 -5.72 8.10
N LEU A 295 11.34 -6.81 7.63
CA LEU A 295 12.72 -6.87 7.17
C LEU A 295 12.75 -7.40 5.75
N ALA A 296 13.09 -6.54 4.79
CA ALA A 296 13.25 -6.91 3.38
C ALA A 296 14.73 -6.84 2.98
N THR A 297 15.21 -7.87 2.31
CA THR A 297 16.58 -7.91 1.77
C THR A 297 16.55 -8.42 0.34
N SER A 298 17.26 -7.77 -0.56
CA SER A 298 17.43 -8.27 -1.93
C SER A 298 18.86 -8.10 -2.44
N LEU A 299 19.28 -9.10 -3.21
CA LEU A 299 20.52 -9.11 -3.98
C LEU A 299 20.16 -9.15 -5.47
N SER A 300 20.64 -8.20 -6.24
CA SER A 300 20.37 -8.10 -7.67
C SER A 300 21.66 -8.17 -8.48
N TYR A 301 21.58 -8.77 -9.66
CA TYR A 301 22.58 -8.71 -10.71
C TYR A 301 21.92 -8.27 -12.01
N LYS A 302 22.51 -7.31 -12.69
CA LYS A 302 22.06 -6.81 -13.99
C LYS A 302 23.21 -6.85 -14.98
N HIS A 303 22.91 -7.29 -16.20
CA HIS A 303 23.81 -7.22 -17.34
C HIS A 303 23.06 -6.54 -18.50
N ALA A 304 23.51 -5.37 -18.89
CA ALA A 304 22.82 -4.54 -19.89
C ALA A 304 22.92 -5.08 -21.33
N ASP A 305 23.97 -5.83 -21.64
CA ASP A 305 24.19 -6.39 -22.98
C ASP A 305 24.88 -7.76 -22.93
N LEU A 306 24.17 -8.81 -22.56
CA LEU A 306 24.64 -10.20 -22.62
C LEU A 306 24.34 -10.78 -24.01
N TYR A 307 25.27 -10.64 -24.96
CA TYR A 307 25.11 -11.09 -26.36
C TYR A 307 23.84 -10.50 -27.02
N GLY A 308 23.57 -9.22 -26.81
CA GLY A 308 22.40 -8.52 -27.33
C GLY A 308 21.11 -8.75 -26.51
N ASN A 309 21.23 -9.28 -25.29
CA ASN A 309 20.11 -9.40 -24.36
C ASN A 309 20.40 -8.63 -23.07
N GLU A 310 19.38 -8.04 -22.47
CA GLU A 310 19.43 -7.58 -21.10
C GLU A 310 19.08 -8.74 -20.16
N LEU A 311 19.89 -8.95 -19.12
CA LEU A 311 19.66 -9.95 -18.08
C LEU A 311 19.46 -9.28 -16.74
N GLY A 312 18.41 -9.65 -16.02
CA GLY A 312 18.15 -9.30 -14.64
C GLY A 312 17.96 -10.53 -13.76
N LEU A 313 18.67 -10.58 -12.65
CA LEU A 313 18.47 -11.58 -11.58
C LEU A 313 18.28 -10.85 -10.28
N GLN A 314 17.24 -11.21 -9.52
CA GLN A 314 17.00 -10.75 -8.16
C GLN A 314 16.72 -11.93 -7.24
N LEU A 315 17.43 -12.02 -6.13
CA LEU A 315 17.15 -12.94 -5.03
C LEU A 315 16.70 -12.10 -3.84
N TYR A 316 15.70 -12.56 -3.10
CA TYR A 316 15.17 -11.79 -1.98
C TYR A 316 14.70 -12.63 -0.82
N THR A 317 14.68 -12.02 0.35
CA THR A 317 13.97 -12.49 1.54
C THR A 317 13.14 -11.37 2.12
N GLN A 318 11.99 -11.71 2.70
CA GLN A 318 11.15 -10.76 3.43
C GLN A 318 10.60 -11.47 4.66
N ARG A 319 10.76 -10.84 5.82
CA ARG A 319 10.14 -11.26 7.08
C ARG A 319 9.12 -10.21 7.49
N PHE A 320 7.92 -10.65 7.81
CA PHE A 320 6.84 -9.81 8.34
C PHE A 320 6.33 -10.36 9.67
N ARG A 321 6.10 -9.46 10.61
CA ARG A 321 5.45 -9.74 11.89
C ARG A 321 4.44 -8.63 12.18
N GLY A 322 3.14 -8.99 12.23
CA GLY A 322 2.04 -8.07 12.51
C GLY A 322 1.31 -8.48 13.78
N ARG A 323 1.51 -7.76 14.88
CA ARG A 323 0.81 -7.98 16.14
C ARG A 323 -0.41 -7.07 16.21
N PHE A 324 -1.56 -7.67 16.43
CA PHE A 324 -2.83 -6.97 16.59
C PHE A 324 -3.05 -6.58 18.06
N GLY A 325 -4.09 -5.82 18.34
CA GLY A 325 -4.57 -5.61 19.70
C GLY A 325 -5.17 -6.87 20.31
N GLY A 326 -5.29 -6.88 21.61
CA GLY A 326 -5.86 -8.01 22.36
C GLY A 326 -7.35 -7.87 22.64
N GLY A 327 -8.01 -8.98 22.98
CA GLY A 327 -9.42 -8.99 23.32
C GLY A 327 -9.95 -10.32 23.82
N THR A 328 -11.20 -10.33 24.23
CA THR A 328 -11.95 -11.54 24.59
C THR A 328 -12.78 -12.06 23.41
N ASN A 329 -12.23 -11.92 22.19
CA ASN A 329 -12.94 -12.28 20.95
C ASN A 329 -13.45 -13.72 20.99
N ALA A 330 -14.66 -13.95 20.44
CA ALA A 330 -15.29 -15.25 20.40
C ALA A 330 -14.38 -16.35 19.79
N THR A 331 -13.56 -15.98 18.82
CA THR A 331 -12.63 -16.88 18.11
C THR A 331 -11.38 -17.23 18.93
N PHE A 332 -11.10 -16.53 20.04
CA PHE A 332 -9.97 -16.82 20.94
C PHE A 332 -10.35 -17.76 22.08
N GLN A 333 -11.66 -17.93 22.32
CA GLN A 333 -12.18 -18.64 23.49
C GLN A 333 -11.82 -20.14 23.47
N ASP A 334 -11.40 -20.65 24.60
CA ASP A 334 -11.20 -22.07 24.84
C ASP A 334 -11.72 -22.43 26.23
N PRO A 335 -12.85 -23.13 26.32
CA PRO A 335 -13.45 -23.52 27.62
C PRO A 335 -12.55 -24.41 28.47
N SER A 336 -11.51 -25.02 27.92
CA SER A 336 -10.53 -25.80 28.68
C SER A 336 -9.52 -24.94 29.44
N ILE A 337 -9.36 -23.66 29.02
CA ILE A 337 -8.40 -22.71 29.60
C ILE A 337 -9.11 -21.76 30.57
N ALA A 338 -10.26 -21.17 30.15
CA ALA A 338 -11.01 -20.22 30.94
C ALA A 338 -12.52 -20.29 30.61
N PRO A 339 -13.41 -19.79 31.47
CA PRO A 339 -14.83 -19.71 31.18
C PRO A 339 -15.07 -18.95 29.86
N ALA A 340 -16.07 -19.41 29.07
CA ALA A 340 -16.38 -18.81 27.78
C ALA A 340 -16.66 -17.29 27.93
N GLY A 341 -16.07 -16.49 27.05
CA GLY A 341 -16.17 -15.02 27.04
C GLY A 341 -15.21 -14.29 27.99
N THR A 342 -14.35 -15.01 28.74
CA THR A 342 -13.41 -14.38 29.68
C THR A 342 -11.94 -14.53 29.30
N LEU A 343 -11.63 -15.41 28.36
CA LEU A 343 -10.26 -15.61 27.90
C LEU A 343 -9.80 -14.43 27.05
N PHE A 344 -8.90 -13.63 27.59
CA PHE A 344 -8.23 -12.57 26.85
C PHE A 344 -7.02 -13.14 26.16
N ASP A 345 -6.89 -12.88 24.84
CA ASP A 345 -5.71 -13.25 24.07
C ASP A 345 -5.41 -12.20 22.98
N GLN A 346 -4.31 -12.39 22.28
CA GLN A 346 -3.80 -11.43 21.30
C GLN A 346 -3.14 -12.19 20.15
N SER A 347 -3.48 -11.83 18.92
CA SER A 347 -2.96 -12.52 17.75
C SER A 347 -1.78 -11.80 17.10
N GLN A 348 -0.86 -12.59 16.52
CA GLN A 348 0.25 -12.13 15.70
C GLN A 348 0.30 -12.91 14.39
N ASN A 349 0.27 -12.20 13.27
CA ASN A 349 0.54 -12.78 11.94
C ASN A 349 2.03 -12.83 11.68
N GLU A 350 2.46 -13.90 11.04
CA GLU A 350 3.83 -14.12 10.62
C GLU A 350 3.90 -14.54 9.15
N SER A 351 4.88 -14.02 8.42
CA SER A 351 5.22 -14.43 7.06
C SER A 351 6.72 -14.33 6.86
N ASP A 352 7.30 -15.40 6.35
CA ASP A 352 8.71 -15.49 5.99
C ASP A 352 8.81 -15.92 4.51
N LYS A 353 9.25 -14.98 3.65
CA LYS A 353 9.40 -15.20 2.21
C LYS A 353 10.86 -15.36 1.82
N ILE A 354 11.09 -16.27 0.89
CA ILE A 354 12.32 -16.36 0.10
C ILE A 354 11.93 -16.55 -1.37
N GLY A 355 12.62 -15.84 -2.25
CA GLY A 355 12.30 -15.95 -3.67
C GLY A 355 13.40 -15.46 -4.59
N GLY A 356 13.15 -15.63 -5.86
CA GLY A 356 14.04 -15.19 -6.93
C GLY A 356 13.26 -14.85 -8.20
N LYS A 357 13.80 -13.91 -8.96
CA LYS A 357 13.25 -13.44 -10.23
C LYS A 357 14.36 -13.40 -11.27
N LEU A 358 14.16 -14.12 -12.36
CA LEU A 358 15.01 -14.09 -13.54
C LEU A 358 14.25 -13.43 -14.68
N THR A 359 14.87 -12.46 -15.37
CA THR A 359 14.31 -11.82 -16.55
C THR A 359 15.38 -11.71 -17.63
N ILE A 360 15.04 -12.08 -18.85
CA ILE A 360 15.87 -11.92 -20.04
C ILE A 360 15.02 -11.17 -21.07
N SER A 361 15.51 -10.04 -21.55
CA SER A 361 14.85 -9.24 -22.57
C SER A 361 15.74 -9.06 -23.78
N ARG A 362 15.16 -9.13 -24.96
CA ARG A 362 15.82 -8.82 -26.23
C ARG A 362 14.98 -7.85 -27.02
N ASP A 363 15.53 -6.67 -27.22
CA ASP A 363 14.97 -5.64 -28.10
C ASP A 363 15.63 -5.71 -29.51
N GLY A 364 15.10 -4.92 -30.44
CA GLY A 364 15.69 -4.74 -31.78
C GLY A 364 15.52 -5.90 -32.75
N MET A 365 14.68 -6.88 -32.42
CA MET A 365 14.36 -7.99 -33.33
C MET A 365 13.43 -7.54 -34.48
N LEU A 366 13.47 -8.26 -35.62
CA LEU A 366 12.61 -7.99 -36.80
C LEU A 366 12.68 -6.50 -37.23
N ASP A 367 13.89 -5.99 -37.47
CA ASP A 367 14.14 -4.60 -37.85
C ASP A 367 13.60 -3.59 -36.82
N ASN A 368 13.88 -3.82 -35.54
CA ASN A 368 13.45 -3.03 -34.38
C ASN A 368 11.93 -2.98 -34.18
N ARG A 369 11.21 -4.00 -34.61
CA ARG A 369 9.75 -4.10 -34.46
C ARG A 369 9.30 -5.06 -33.36
N LEU A 370 10.18 -5.90 -32.86
CA LEU A 370 9.84 -6.91 -31.86
C LEU A 370 10.81 -6.84 -30.68
N MET A 371 10.24 -6.70 -29.48
CA MET A 371 10.90 -6.98 -28.21
C MET A 371 10.28 -8.24 -27.60
N LEU A 372 11.14 -9.14 -27.10
CA LEU A 372 10.74 -10.33 -26.35
C LEU A 372 11.32 -10.25 -24.95
N THR A 373 10.49 -10.56 -23.96
CA THR A 373 10.89 -10.69 -22.55
C THR A 373 10.39 -12.00 -22.00
N GLY A 374 11.27 -12.80 -21.45
CA GLY A 374 10.92 -14.05 -20.79
C GLY A 374 11.62 -14.17 -19.45
N GLY A 375 11.12 -15.04 -18.60
CA GLY A 375 11.69 -15.22 -17.28
C GLY A 375 11.06 -16.32 -16.45
N LEU A 376 11.53 -16.38 -15.22
CA LEU A 376 11.05 -17.32 -14.20
C LEU A 376 11.02 -16.63 -12.85
N ASP A 377 9.90 -16.73 -12.16
CA ASP A 377 9.77 -16.38 -10.76
C ASP A 377 9.67 -17.63 -9.90
N VAL A 378 10.31 -17.56 -8.74
CA VAL A 378 10.20 -18.59 -7.71
C VAL A 378 9.93 -17.90 -6.37
N LEU A 379 8.99 -18.47 -5.60
CA LEU A 379 8.60 -17.95 -4.28
C LEU A 379 8.31 -19.12 -3.35
N GLN A 380 8.80 -19.04 -2.13
CA GLN A 380 8.26 -19.74 -0.98
C GLN A 380 7.83 -18.71 0.05
N ASP A 381 6.60 -18.84 0.55
CA ASP A 381 6.05 -18.03 1.65
C ASP A 381 5.55 -18.97 2.76
N THR A 382 6.12 -18.84 3.94
CA THR A 382 5.71 -19.59 5.13
C THR A 382 4.93 -18.67 6.03
N THR A 383 3.64 -18.95 6.24
CA THR A 383 2.74 -18.10 7.01
C THR A 383 2.10 -18.84 8.18
N SER A 384 1.84 -18.13 9.27
CA SER A 384 1.09 -18.62 10.42
C SER A 384 0.41 -17.49 11.18
N GLN A 385 -0.46 -17.83 12.13
CA GLN A 385 -0.97 -16.86 13.11
C GLN A 385 -1.03 -17.50 14.50
N GLN A 386 -0.38 -16.85 15.45
CA GLN A 386 -0.29 -17.29 16.84
C GLN A 386 -1.22 -16.48 17.74
N LEU A 387 -1.75 -17.09 18.78
CA LEU A 387 -2.33 -16.45 19.97
C LEU A 387 -1.25 -16.34 21.02
N ILE A 388 -0.60 -15.19 21.11
CA ILE A 388 0.72 -15.03 21.76
C ILE A 388 0.69 -14.99 23.30
N LEU A 389 -0.48 -14.83 23.91
CA LEU A 389 -0.58 -14.82 25.39
C LEU A 389 -0.84 -16.22 25.96
N THR A 390 -1.40 -17.12 25.18
CA THR A 390 -1.67 -18.50 25.56
C THR A 390 -0.82 -19.52 24.80
N ASP A 391 0.08 -19.05 23.92
CA ASP A 391 0.96 -19.88 23.09
C ASP A 391 0.18 -20.93 22.29
N ARG A 392 -0.92 -20.48 21.63
CA ARG A 392 -1.77 -21.33 20.81
C ARG A 392 -1.63 -20.95 19.35
N GLU A 393 -1.52 -21.94 18.50
CA GLU A 393 -1.61 -21.78 17.07
C GLU A 393 -3.06 -21.53 16.66
N TRP A 394 -3.34 -20.36 16.07
CA TRP A 394 -4.68 -20.01 15.61
C TRP A 394 -4.87 -20.31 14.12
N VAL A 395 -3.86 -20.01 13.31
CA VAL A 395 -3.74 -20.45 11.92
C VAL A 395 -2.51 -21.34 11.84
N PRO A 396 -2.64 -22.57 11.32
CA PRO A 396 -1.52 -23.48 11.20
C PRO A 396 -0.42 -22.92 10.29
N GLU A 397 0.81 -23.35 10.50
CA GLU A 397 1.87 -23.07 9.56
C GLU A 397 1.49 -23.60 8.19
N THR A 398 1.59 -22.72 7.19
CA THR A 398 1.26 -23.00 5.80
C THR A 398 2.43 -22.59 4.94
N VAL A 399 3.00 -23.54 4.21
CA VAL A 399 4.09 -23.30 3.29
C VAL A 399 3.52 -23.30 1.86
N PHE A 400 3.60 -22.14 1.21
CA PHE A 400 3.25 -21.97 -0.18
C PHE A 400 4.50 -21.93 -1.02
N ARG A 401 4.54 -22.71 -2.11
CA ARG A 401 5.61 -22.67 -3.11
C ARG A 401 5.02 -22.38 -4.47
N ASN A 402 5.71 -21.54 -5.23
CA ASN A 402 5.28 -21.14 -6.56
C ASN A 402 6.45 -21.07 -7.53
N TYR A 403 6.25 -21.58 -8.75
CA TYR A 403 7.18 -21.50 -9.89
C TYR A 403 6.41 -20.99 -11.09
N ALA A 404 6.83 -19.84 -11.62
CA ALA A 404 6.05 -19.17 -12.65
C ALA A 404 6.93 -18.72 -13.84
N PRO A 405 7.10 -19.54 -14.86
CA PRO A 405 7.67 -19.11 -16.14
C PRO A 405 6.71 -18.17 -16.88
N PHE A 406 7.26 -17.19 -17.58
CA PHE A 406 6.49 -16.24 -18.39
C PHE A 406 7.21 -15.88 -19.70
N LEU A 407 6.42 -15.45 -20.68
CA LEU A 407 6.90 -14.88 -21.93
C LEU A 407 5.99 -13.72 -22.34
N GLN A 408 6.61 -12.62 -22.75
CA GLN A 408 5.94 -11.40 -23.22
C GLN A 408 6.53 -10.97 -24.55
N ALA A 409 5.70 -10.41 -25.42
CA ALA A 409 6.07 -9.85 -26.71
C ALA A 409 5.47 -8.46 -26.87
N GLU A 410 6.29 -7.51 -27.28
CA GLU A 410 5.87 -6.19 -27.76
C GLU A 410 6.18 -6.11 -29.26
N ILE A 411 5.16 -5.85 -30.09
CA ILE A 411 5.26 -5.83 -31.53
C ILE A 411 4.79 -4.47 -32.06
N ARG A 412 5.68 -3.70 -32.64
CA ARG A 412 5.35 -2.51 -33.43
C ARG A 412 4.80 -2.94 -34.79
N ALA A 413 3.49 -3.22 -34.82
CA ALA A 413 2.81 -3.69 -36.01
C ALA A 413 2.78 -2.62 -37.13
N LEU A 414 2.59 -1.36 -36.74
CA LEU A 414 2.69 -0.16 -37.56
C LEU A 414 3.48 0.90 -36.78
N ASP A 415 3.92 1.95 -37.43
CA ASP A 415 4.63 3.06 -36.73
C ASP A 415 3.77 3.72 -35.62
N GLN A 416 2.45 3.63 -35.75
CA GLN A 416 1.46 4.19 -34.82
C GLN A 416 0.78 3.14 -33.95
N LEU A 417 1.04 1.82 -34.17
CA LEU A 417 0.34 0.75 -33.49
C LEU A 417 1.32 -0.25 -32.88
N THR A 418 1.32 -0.34 -31.57
CA THR A 418 2.04 -1.34 -30.80
C THR A 418 1.05 -2.37 -30.22
N LEU A 419 1.34 -3.63 -30.37
CA LEU A 419 0.61 -4.74 -29.81
C LEU A 419 1.44 -5.39 -28.70
N HIS A 420 0.78 -5.76 -27.61
CA HIS A 420 1.38 -6.47 -26.49
C HIS A 420 0.67 -7.81 -26.32
N ALA A 421 1.41 -8.84 -26.00
CA ALA A 421 0.87 -10.15 -25.65
C ALA A 421 1.79 -10.85 -24.66
N GLY A 422 1.22 -11.58 -23.73
CA GLY A 422 1.98 -12.33 -22.75
C GLY A 422 1.24 -13.55 -22.24
N VAL A 423 2.01 -14.50 -21.77
CA VAL A 423 1.54 -15.70 -21.08
C VAL A 423 2.42 -15.97 -19.89
N ARG A 424 1.79 -16.33 -18.79
CA ARG A 424 2.44 -16.78 -17.56
C ARG A 424 1.75 -18.04 -17.08
N HIS A 425 2.53 -19.00 -16.62
CA HIS A 425 1.98 -20.23 -16.06
C HIS A 425 2.42 -20.35 -14.61
N GLU A 426 1.45 -20.46 -13.70
CA GLU A 426 1.66 -20.62 -12.27
C GLU A 426 1.59 -22.10 -11.91
N PHE A 427 2.65 -22.64 -11.30
CA PHE A 427 2.66 -23.94 -10.62
C PHE A 427 2.79 -23.67 -9.14
N ALA A 428 1.75 -23.94 -8.38
CA ALA A 428 1.73 -23.66 -6.95
C ALA A 428 1.33 -24.88 -6.13
N ASP A 429 1.91 -25.00 -4.93
CA ASP A 429 1.49 -25.97 -3.92
C ASP A 429 1.37 -25.31 -2.54
N LEU A 430 0.44 -25.80 -1.75
CA LEU A 430 0.34 -25.54 -0.32
C LEU A 430 0.78 -26.80 0.44
N ASP A 431 1.49 -26.62 1.54
CA ASP A 431 1.87 -27.69 2.45
C ASP A 431 1.41 -27.32 3.86
N VAL A 432 0.49 -28.10 4.42
CA VAL A 432 -0.13 -27.83 5.73
C VAL A 432 -0.13 -29.14 6.52
N ASP A 433 0.52 -29.14 7.66
CA ASP A 433 0.48 -30.27 8.59
C ASP A 433 -0.91 -30.46 9.18
N SER A 434 -1.21 -31.69 9.68
CA SER A 434 -2.45 -31.95 10.43
C SER A 434 -2.50 -31.10 11.68
N PHE A 435 -3.62 -30.42 11.90
CA PHE A 435 -3.78 -29.47 12.99
C PHE A 435 -5.14 -29.62 13.69
N ARG A 436 -5.28 -28.92 14.81
CA ARG A 436 -6.53 -28.85 15.56
C ARG A 436 -7.02 -27.41 15.65
N THR A 437 -8.23 -27.16 15.21
CA THR A 437 -8.84 -25.82 15.33
C THR A 437 -9.12 -25.45 16.79
N ILE A 438 -9.07 -24.16 17.11
CA ILE A 438 -9.43 -23.68 18.46
C ILE A 438 -10.91 -23.95 18.73
N ALA A 439 -11.24 -24.39 19.95
CA ALA A 439 -12.59 -24.75 20.36
C ALA A 439 -13.59 -23.60 20.15
N SER A 440 -13.21 -22.39 20.51
CA SER A 440 -14.03 -21.19 20.38
C SER A 440 -15.49 -21.40 20.79
N THR A 441 -16.40 -20.57 20.30
CA THR A 441 -17.85 -20.70 20.48
C THR A 441 -18.54 -21.57 19.42
N LYS A 442 -17.77 -22.32 18.61
CA LYS A 442 -18.31 -23.22 17.60
C LYS A 442 -19.16 -24.32 18.24
N PRO A 443 -20.32 -24.65 17.65
CA PRO A 443 -21.19 -25.67 18.24
C PRO A 443 -20.56 -27.04 18.41
N VAL A 444 -19.58 -27.38 17.57
CA VAL A 444 -18.85 -28.67 17.60
C VAL A 444 -17.55 -28.61 18.42
N GLY A 445 -17.16 -27.43 18.93
CA GLY A 445 -15.86 -27.27 19.63
C GLY A 445 -14.68 -27.28 18.65
N SER A 446 -13.50 -27.71 19.14
CA SER A 446 -12.31 -27.90 18.30
C SER A 446 -12.45 -29.14 17.42
N VAL A 447 -11.90 -29.07 16.21
CA VAL A 447 -11.96 -30.10 15.19
C VAL A 447 -10.54 -30.46 14.77
N ASP A 448 -10.27 -31.77 14.68
CA ASP A 448 -9.03 -32.26 14.06
C ASP A 448 -9.19 -32.21 12.55
N VAL A 449 -8.23 -31.56 11.88
CA VAL A 449 -8.16 -31.40 10.43
C VAL A 449 -6.96 -32.20 9.93
N GLU A 450 -7.18 -33.05 8.95
CA GLU A 450 -6.09 -33.77 8.30
C GLU A 450 -5.32 -32.79 7.39
N GLY A 451 -4.00 -32.77 7.50
CA GLY A 451 -3.12 -32.00 6.65
C GLY A 451 -3.22 -32.41 5.19
N GLY A 452 -2.49 -31.72 4.33
CA GLY A 452 -2.47 -32.01 2.91
C GLY A 452 -1.50 -31.15 2.13
N ASN A 453 -1.36 -31.48 0.84
CA ASN A 453 -0.51 -30.75 -0.10
C ASN A 453 -1.26 -30.51 -1.42
N PRO A 454 -2.34 -29.70 -1.41
CA PRO A 454 -3.05 -29.37 -2.62
C PRO A 454 -2.16 -28.59 -3.59
N THR A 455 -2.27 -28.91 -4.88
CA THR A 455 -1.54 -28.28 -5.97
C THR A 455 -2.49 -27.50 -6.86
N PHE A 456 -2.01 -26.39 -7.43
CA PHE A 456 -2.76 -25.49 -8.29
C PHE A 456 -1.94 -25.15 -9.52
N GLU A 457 -2.58 -25.16 -10.68
CA GLU A 457 -1.97 -24.80 -11.96
C GLU A 457 -2.91 -23.82 -12.68
N GLU A 458 -2.37 -22.64 -13.03
CA GLU A 458 -3.13 -21.63 -13.76
C GLU A 458 -2.30 -21.04 -14.88
N THR A 459 -2.93 -20.80 -16.04
CA THR A 459 -2.31 -20.11 -17.17
C THR A 459 -2.96 -18.76 -17.33
N LEU A 460 -2.19 -17.70 -17.12
CA LEU A 460 -2.64 -16.33 -17.19
C LEU A 460 -2.23 -15.70 -18.50
N TYR A 461 -3.12 -14.95 -19.09
CA TYR A 461 -2.91 -14.27 -20.36
C TYR A 461 -2.98 -12.75 -20.16
N ASN A 462 -2.22 -12.04 -20.98
CA ASN A 462 -2.42 -10.62 -21.21
C ASN A 462 -2.35 -10.31 -22.70
N ALA A 463 -3.14 -9.35 -23.15
CA ALA A 463 -3.12 -8.85 -24.51
C ALA A 463 -3.53 -7.38 -24.52
N GLY A 464 -2.84 -6.56 -25.29
CA GLY A 464 -3.19 -5.16 -25.35
C GLY A 464 -2.69 -4.47 -26.62
N LEU A 465 -3.16 -3.27 -26.82
CA LEU A 465 -2.74 -2.42 -27.90
C LEU A 465 -2.57 -0.97 -27.43
N VAL A 466 -1.65 -0.30 -28.07
CA VAL A 466 -1.44 1.15 -27.95
C VAL A 466 -1.46 1.72 -29.36
N TRP A 467 -2.41 2.62 -29.64
CA TRP A 467 -2.56 3.26 -30.93
C TRP A 467 -2.35 4.77 -30.81
N GLN A 468 -1.22 5.25 -31.33
CA GLN A 468 -0.95 6.68 -31.48
C GLN A 468 -1.78 7.24 -32.64
N MET A 469 -2.97 7.76 -32.35
CA MET A 469 -3.89 8.25 -33.37
C MET A 469 -3.33 9.48 -34.09
N ASN A 470 -2.63 10.34 -33.36
CA ASN A 470 -1.90 11.52 -33.83
C ASN A 470 -0.94 12.01 -32.75
N ASP A 471 -0.22 13.11 -32.94
CA ASP A 471 0.83 13.60 -32.03
C ASP A 471 0.33 13.97 -30.63
N TRP A 472 -0.98 14.12 -30.41
CA TRP A 472 -1.56 14.53 -29.13
C TRP A 472 -2.58 13.56 -28.54
N ALA A 473 -2.96 12.50 -29.27
CA ALA A 473 -3.98 11.55 -28.83
C ALA A 473 -3.53 10.10 -29.01
N GLN A 474 -3.64 9.33 -27.96
CA GLN A 474 -3.30 7.92 -27.92
C GLN A 474 -4.44 7.11 -27.29
N LEU A 475 -4.89 6.05 -27.97
CA LEU A 475 -5.83 5.08 -27.44
C LEU A 475 -5.07 3.86 -26.95
N PHE A 476 -5.49 3.29 -25.82
CA PHE A 476 -5.02 1.99 -25.37
C PHE A 476 -6.20 1.08 -25.01
N ALA A 477 -5.99 -0.21 -25.14
CA ALA A 477 -6.91 -1.22 -24.64
C ALA A 477 -6.12 -2.43 -24.15
N ASN A 478 -6.61 -3.05 -23.07
CA ASN A 478 -5.95 -4.15 -22.39
C ASN A 478 -6.96 -5.21 -21.93
N TYR A 479 -6.55 -6.46 -22.04
CA TYR A 479 -7.07 -7.61 -21.32
C TYR A 479 -5.94 -8.21 -20.51
N SER A 480 -6.15 -8.47 -19.24
CA SER A 480 -5.14 -9.09 -18.38
C SER A 480 -5.79 -9.91 -17.28
N GLU A 481 -5.12 -10.97 -16.90
CA GLU A 481 -5.52 -11.84 -15.80
C GLU A 481 -4.58 -11.68 -14.64
N GLY A 482 -5.12 -11.72 -13.41
CA GLY A 482 -4.37 -11.71 -12.16
C GLY A 482 -4.60 -13.00 -11.39
N PHE A 483 -3.56 -13.45 -10.69
CA PHE A 483 -3.58 -14.63 -9.85
C PHE A 483 -3.48 -14.26 -8.39
N GLY A 484 -4.38 -14.79 -7.57
CA GLY A 484 -4.37 -14.65 -6.13
C GLY A 484 -4.74 -15.94 -5.42
N MET A 485 -4.39 -16.04 -4.15
CA MET A 485 -4.93 -17.06 -3.26
C MET A 485 -5.98 -16.40 -2.36
N PRO A 486 -7.01 -17.14 -1.91
CA PRO A 486 -7.83 -16.65 -0.80
C PRO A 486 -6.95 -16.46 0.44
N ASP A 487 -7.46 -15.75 1.45
CA ASP A 487 -6.81 -15.78 2.76
C ASP A 487 -6.89 -17.20 3.35
N VAL A 488 -5.90 -18.03 3.00
CA VAL A 488 -5.81 -19.44 3.40
C VAL A 488 -5.90 -19.58 4.91
N GLY A 489 -5.28 -18.66 5.64
CA GLY A 489 -5.30 -18.67 7.11
C GLY A 489 -6.71 -18.49 7.68
N ARG A 490 -7.52 -17.57 7.12
CA ARG A 490 -8.93 -17.41 7.55
C ARG A 490 -9.76 -18.61 7.18
N VAL A 491 -9.54 -19.18 6.01
CA VAL A 491 -10.22 -20.38 5.54
C VAL A 491 -9.92 -21.57 6.48
N LEU A 492 -8.64 -21.88 6.75
CA LEU A 492 -8.24 -23.01 7.60
C LEU A 492 -8.72 -22.89 9.04
N ARG A 493 -8.54 -21.73 9.69
CA ARG A 493 -9.03 -21.54 11.06
C ARG A 493 -10.57 -21.57 11.17
N GLY A 494 -11.26 -21.34 10.05
CA GLY A 494 -12.73 -21.37 9.94
C GLY A 494 -13.31 -22.78 9.94
N ILE A 495 -12.53 -23.82 9.64
CA ILE A 495 -13.00 -25.20 9.54
C ILE A 495 -13.66 -25.63 10.84
N GLY A 496 -14.92 -26.07 10.73
CA GLY A 496 -15.74 -26.52 11.86
C GLY A 496 -16.35 -27.92 11.63
N THR A 497 -16.05 -28.58 10.52
CA THR A 497 -16.60 -29.90 10.16
C THR A 497 -15.58 -30.99 10.49
N PRO A 498 -15.91 -31.98 11.36
CA PRO A 498 -15.03 -33.10 11.64
C PRO A 498 -14.73 -33.93 10.40
N GLY A 499 -13.47 -34.40 10.26
CA GLY A 499 -13.04 -35.23 9.13
C GLY A 499 -12.73 -34.45 7.85
N THR A 500 -12.62 -33.14 7.93
CA THR A 500 -12.13 -32.32 6.81
C THR A 500 -10.66 -32.58 6.57
N SER A 501 -10.25 -32.70 5.31
CA SER A 501 -8.84 -32.75 4.86
C SER A 501 -8.54 -31.51 4.03
N VAL A 502 -7.35 -30.96 4.19
CA VAL A 502 -6.85 -29.80 3.42
C VAL A 502 -6.85 -30.10 1.91
N ASP A 503 -6.52 -31.34 1.49
CA ASP A 503 -6.46 -31.73 0.10
C ASP A 503 -7.80 -31.64 -0.66
N ASN A 504 -8.91 -31.73 0.06
CA ASN A 504 -10.24 -31.77 -0.55
C ASN A 504 -11.08 -30.52 -0.23
N PHE A 505 -10.45 -29.46 0.28
CA PHE A 505 -11.16 -28.27 0.70
C PHE A 505 -11.25 -27.25 -0.44
N LEU A 506 -12.43 -27.15 -1.07
CA LEU A 506 -12.67 -26.32 -2.26
C LEU A 506 -12.42 -24.82 -2.03
N ASP A 507 -12.62 -24.33 -0.81
CA ASP A 507 -12.42 -22.90 -0.49
C ASP A 507 -10.96 -22.44 -0.62
N LEU A 508 -10.01 -23.36 -0.81
CA LEU A 508 -8.60 -23.06 -1.06
C LEU A 508 -8.26 -22.81 -2.53
N GLN A 509 -9.23 -22.95 -3.46
CA GLN A 509 -8.99 -22.70 -4.88
C GLN A 509 -8.52 -21.25 -5.12
N PRO A 510 -7.61 -21.04 -6.08
CA PRO A 510 -7.13 -19.70 -6.43
C PRO A 510 -8.24 -18.73 -6.83
N VAL A 511 -7.92 -17.45 -6.75
CA VAL A 511 -8.70 -16.34 -7.32
C VAL A 511 -8.06 -15.95 -8.62
N VAL A 512 -8.71 -16.22 -9.75
CA VAL A 512 -8.34 -15.65 -11.04
C VAL A 512 -9.24 -14.44 -11.29
N THR A 513 -8.62 -13.31 -11.58
CA THR A 513 -9.32 -12.05 -11.87
C THR A 513 -9.08 -11.68 -13.32
N GLU A 514 -10.14 -11.58 -14.11
CA GLU A 514 -10.10 -11.05 -15.48
C GLU A 514 -10.31 -9.53 -15.44
N ASN A 515 -9.44 -8.79 -16.10
CA ASN A 515 -9.52 -7.33 -16.20
C ASN A 515 -9.55 -6.89 -17.66
N ARG A 516 -10.48 -6.03 -18.01
CA ARG A 516 -10.63 -5.39 -19.32
C ARG A 516 -10.58 -3.90 -19.14
N GLU A 517 -9.75 -3.22 -19.91
CA GLU A 517 -9.61 -1.77 -19.80
C GLU A 517 -9.53 -1.14 -21.20
N ILE A 518 -10.17 0.01 -21.36
CA ILE A 518 -9.98 0.88 -22.50
C ILE A 518 -9.78 2.31 -22.03
N GLY A 519 -8.79 3.01 -22.61
CA GLY A 519 -8.53 4.39 -22.22
C GLY A 519 -7.98 5.25 -23.34
N LEU A 520 -8.04 6.54 -23.10
CA LEU A 520 -7.58 7.60 -23.97
C LEU A 520 -6.63 8.52 -23.23
N ARG A 521 -5.43 8.73 -23.78
CA ARG A 521 -4.45 9.71 -23.33
C ARG A 521 -4.40 10.88 -24.29
N LEU A 522 -4.44 12.08 -23.75
CA LEU A 522 -4.42 13.33 -24.50
C LEU A 522 -3.30 14.22 -23.96
N ASN A 523 -2.41 14.68 -24.85
CA ASN A 523 -1.33 15.62 -24.53
C ASN A 523 -1.32 16.72 -25.58
N HIS A 524 -1.92 17.87 -25.29
CA HIS A 524 -2.03 18.97 -26.26
C HIS A 524 -1.68 20.32 -25.64
N GLY A 525 -0.53 20.85 -25.99
CA GLY A 525 -0.04 22.13 -25.48
C GLY A 525 0.09 22.11 -23.94
N PRO A 526 -0.62 22.99 -23.22
CA PRO A 526 -0.56 23.03 -21.75
C PRO A 526 -1.48 22.01 -21.06
N PHE A 527 -2.18 21.16 -21.80
CA PHE A 527 -3.17 20.21 -21.26
C PHE A 527 -2.69 18.77 -21.44
N ASP A 528 -2.82 18.00 -20.38
CA ASP A 528 -2.73 16.56 -20.37
C ASP A 528 -3.98 15.96 -19.74
N ALA A 529 -4.47 14.85 -20.28
CA ALA A 529 -5.60 14.14 -19.68
C ALA A 529 -5.51 12.64 -20.00
N GLU A 530 -6.00 11.83 -19.07
CA GLU A 530 -6.22 10.41 -19.26
C GLU A 530 -7.59 10.03 -18.70
N ILE A 531 -8.38 9.30 -19.49
CA ILE A 531 -9.62 8.67 -19.05
C ILE A 531 -9.55 7.19 -19.35
N SER A 532 -9.98 6.35 -18.42
CA SER A 532 -10.13 4.90 -18.62
C SER A 532 -11.43 4.40 -18.04
N TYR A 533 -12.01 3.40 -18.70
CA TYR A 533 -13.07 2.54 -18.20
C TYR A 533 -12.52 1.14 -18.05
N TYR A 534 -12.85 0.47 -16.94
CA TYR A 534 -12.39 -0.89 -16.66
C TYR A 534 -13.53 -1.75 -16.12
N GLU A 535 -13.40 -3.06 -16.37
CA GLU A 535 -14.20 -4.13 -15.79
C GLU A 535 -13.26 -5.17 -15.18
N SER A 536 -13.63 -5.75 -14.05
CA SER A 536 -12.84 -6.74 -13.32
C SER A 536 -13.73 -7.82 -12.73
N ASP A 537 -13.66 -9.02 -13.32
CA ASP A 537 -14.51 -10.15 -12.98
C ASP A 537 -13.70 -11.22 -12.25
N ALA A 538 -14.31 -11.94 -11.31
CA ALA A 538 -13.75 -13.14 -10.69
C ALA A 538 -14.86 -14.12 -10.38
N ASP A 539 -14.85 -15.29 -11.01
CA ASP A 539 -15.87 -16.34 -10.83
C ASP A 539 -15.86 -16.90 -9.40
N LEU A 540 -14.68 -16.97 -8.79
CA LEU A 540 -14.48 -17.37 -7.39
C LEU A 540 -13.71 -16.28 -6.66
N GLY A 541 -14.36 -15.13 -6.52
CA GLY A 541 -13.80 -13.94 -5.86
C GLY A 541 -13.61 -14.12 -4.36
N SER A 542 -13.14 -13.06 -3.72
CA SER A 542 -12.87 -13.01 -2.28
C SER A 542 -13.49 -11.73 -1.72
N ARG A 543 -14.61 -11.85 -1.02
CA ARG A 543 -15.28 -10.74 -0.36
C ARG A 543 -15.02 -10.77 1.15
N LEU A 544 -14.65 -9.64 1.71
CA LEU A 544 -14.58 -9.49 3.17
C LEU A 544 -15.98 -9.37 3.76
N ASP A 545 -16.24 -10.17 4.79
CA ASP A 545 -17.46 -10.16 5.57
C ASP A 545 -17.14 -10.15 7.07
N SER A 546 -17.81 -9.32 7.85
CA SER A 546 -17.57 -9.23 9.29
C SER A 546 -18.59 -10.05 10.07
N VAL A 547 -18.17 -11.18 10.62
CA VAL A 547 -18.99 -12.05 11.45
C VAL A 547 -18.54 -12.01 12.91
N GLY A 548 -19.40 -11.47 13.78
CA GLY A 548 -19.08 -11.36 15.21
C GLY A 548 -17.85 -10.50 15.51
N GLY A 549 -17.57 -9.48 14.67
CA GLY A 549 -16.44 -8.57 14.82
C GLY A 549 -15.12 -9.10 14.29
N VAL A 550 -15.12 -10.25 13.64
CA VAL A 550 -13.94 -10.85 13.01
C VAL A 550 -14.16 -10.94 11.50
N TYR A 551 -13.23 -10.42 10.72
CA TYR A 551 -13.28 -10.56 9.26
C TYR A 551 -13.12 -12.01 8.83
N GLN A 552 -14.01 -12.43 7.94
CA GLN A 552 -14.00 -13.72 7.23
C GLN A 552 -13.91 -13.45 5.72
N VAL A 553 -13.55 -14.46 4.96
CA VAL A 553 -13.58 -14.41 3.50
C VAL A 553 -14.76 -15.24 3.02
N ARG A 554 -15.58 -14.65 2.14
CA ARG A 554 -16.61 -15.33 1.36
C ARG A 554 -16.09 -15.56 -0.04
N ARG A 555 -16.28 -16.76 -0.55
CA ARG A 555 -15.90 -17.19 -1.88
C ARG A 555 -17.13 -17.12 -2.78
N GLU A 556 -17.25 -16.00 -3.49
CA GLU A 556 -18.45 -15.66 -4.28
C GLU A 556 -18.01 -15.05 -5.60
N ARG A 557 -18.83 -15.20 -6.65
CA ARG A 557 -18.60 -14.47 -7.90
C ARG A 557 -18.70 -12.97 -7.65
N THR A 558 -17.75 -12.21 -8.16
CA THR A 558 -17.70 -10.75 -8.02
C THR A 558 -17.44 -10.08 -9.35
N GLU A 559 -18.19 -9.02 -9.63
CA GLU A 559 -18.03 -8.15 -10.79
C GLU A 559 -17.82 -6.71 -10.31
N ILE A 560 -16.78 -6.05 -10.82
CA ILE A 560 -16.41 -4.67 -10.47
C ILE A 560 -16.18 -3.90 -11.75
N ASP A 561 -16.74 -2.70 -11.85
CA ASP A 561 -16.47 -1.77 -12.95
C ASP A 561 -16.18 -0.37 -12.43
N GLY A 562 -15.55 0.46 -13.26
CA GLY A 562 -15.30 1.83 -12.88
C GLY A 562 -14.75 2.71 -13.98
N ILE A 563 -14.75 3.99 -13.67
CA ILE A 563 -14.20 5.04 -14.50
C ILE A 563 -13.16 5.81 -13.71
N GLU A 564 -12.02 6.05 -14.34
CA GLU A 564 -10.97 6.92 -13.81
C GLU A 564 -10.67 8.03 -14.80
N PHE A 565 -10.55 9.25 -14.28
CA PHE A 565 -10.11 10.41 -15.03
C PHE A 565 -9.03 11.16 -14.27
N THR A 566 -7.98 11.54 -14.97
CA THR A 566 -6.97 12.49 -14.48
C THR A 566 -6.74 13.55 -15.55
N GLY A 567 -6.67 14.83 -15.17
CA GLY A 567 -6.41 15.93 -16.08
C GLY A 567 -5.44 16.92 -15.47
N GLY A 568 -4.58 17.50 -16.29
CA GLY A 568 -3.61 18.52 -15.92
C GLY A 568 -3.72 19.74 -16.84
N TRP A 569 -3.61 20.93 -16.27
CA TRP A 569 -3.50 22.17 -17.00
C TRP A 569 -2.31 22.98 -16.48
N GLN A 570 -1.28 23.08 -17.29
CA GLN A 570 -0.16 23.98 -17.05
C GLN A 570 -0.56 25.40 -17.43
N ILE A 571 -1.16 26.16 -16.49
CA ILE A 571 -1.66 27.53 -16.72
C ILE A 571 -0.52 28.43 -17.23
N ASN A 572 0.65 28.30 -16.60
CA ASN A 572 1.89 28.92 -17.01
C ASN A 572 3.06 28.15 -16.33
N LYS A 573 4.31 28.58 -16.51
CA LYS A 573 5.48 27.90 -15.93
C LYS A 573 5.44 27.75 -14.41
N ALA A 574 4.69 28.62 -13.72
CA ALA A 574 4.62 28.66 -12.26
C ALA A 574 3.37 27.98 -11.68
N HIS A 575 2.32 27.77 -12.45
CA HIS A 575 1.03 27.30 -11.94
C HIS A 575 0.52 26.10 -12.72
N ARG A 576 0.23 25.01 -12.01
CA ARG A 576 -0.40 23.81 -12.55
C ARG A 576 -1.66 23.47 -11.76
N LEU A 577 -2.73 23.18 -12.47
CA LEU A 577 -3.97 22.65 -11.93
C LEU A 577 -4.09 21.18 -12.32
N LYS A 578 -4.47 20.31 -11.36
CA LYS A 578 -4.81 18.91 -11.61
C LYS A 578 -6.25 18.63 -11.20
N LEU A 579 -6.94 17.80 -11.97
CA LEU A 579 -8.25 17.26 -11.68
C LEU A 579 -8.19 15.75 -11.64
N MET A 580 -9.00 15.14 -10.78
CA MET A 580 -9.08 13.71 -10.62
C MET A 580 -10.53 13.31 -10.36
N TYR A 581 -10.98 12.23 -10.99
CA TYR A 581 -12.27 11.59 -10.74
C TYR A 581 -12.11 10.08 -10.74
N ALA A 582 -12.78 9.41 -9.82
CA ALA A 582 -12.89 7.96 -9.80
C ALA A 582 -14.28 7.56 -9.36
N GLN A 583 -14.81 6.56 -10.04
CA GLN A 583 -16.03 5.82 -9.68
C GLN A 583 -15.71 4.34 -9.67
N VAL A 584 -16.17 3.63 -8.66
CA VAL A 584 -16.04 2.18 -8.52
C VAL A 584 -17.40 1.61 -8.13
N ASN A 585 -17.93 0.70 -8.95
CA ASN A 585 -19.09 -0.11 -8.62
C ASN A 585 -18.67 -1.56 -8.42
N GLY A 586 -19.37 -2.31 -7.59
CA GLY A 586 -19.07 -3.71 -7.39
C GLY A 586 -20.25 -4.47 -6.82
N GLN A 587 -20.45 -5.67 -7.33
CA GLN A 587 -21.52 -6.57 -6.91
C GLN A 587 -20.99 -7.99 -6.72
N SER A 588 -21.71 -8.80 -5.97
CA SER A 588 -21.44 -10.22 -5.74
C SER A 588 -22.72 -11.07 -5.85
N ASP A 589 -22.52 -12.35 -6.15
CA ASP A 589 -23.57 -13.37 -6.09
C ASP A 589 -23.55 -14.00 -4.69
N THR A 590 -24.38 -13.49 -3.77
CA THR A 590 -24.35 -13.88 -2.35
C THR A 590 -25.21 -15.09 -2.02
N ASP A 591 -26.12 -15.48 -2.90
CA ASP A 591 -27.08 -16.57 -2.69
C ASP A 591 -26.89 -17.76 -3.69
N ASP A 592 -25.84 -17.66 -4.52
CA ASP A 592 -25.43 -18.70 -5.50
C ASP A 592 -26.55 -19.03 -6.53
N ASP A 593 -27.36 -18.01 -6.89
CA ASP A 593 -28.42 -18.14 -7.90
C ASP A 593 -27.91 -17.90 -9.34
N GLY A 594 -26.64 -17.56 -9.48
CA GLY A 594 -25.97 -17.26 -10.75
C GLY A 594 -26.16 -15.83 -11.22
N LYS A 595 -26.73 -14.94 -10.40
CA LYS A 595 -26.83 -13.50 -10.66
C LYS A 595 -25.94 -12.73 -9.69
N VAL A 596 -25.17 -11.82 -10.23
CA VAL A 596 -24.31 -10.91 -9.49
C VAL A 596 -25.12 -9.63 -9.28
N ASP A 597 -25.87 -9.53 -8.17
CA ASP A 597 -26.84 -8.47 -7.95
C ASP A 597 -26.87 -7.87 -6.54
N THR A 598 -26.01 -8.34 -5.63
CA THR A 598 -25.86 -7.77 -4.30
C THR A 598 -24.69 -6.78 -4.27
N ASP A 599 -24.93 -5.54 -3.90
CA ASP A 599 -23.89 -4.52 -3.82
C ASP A 599 -22.79 -4.88 -2.80
N LEU A 600 -21.53 -4.66 -3.19
CA LEU A 600 -20.40 -4.73 -2.28
C LEU A 600 -20.42 -3.52 -1.33
N ASP A 601 -20.20 -3.76 -0.04
CA ASP A 601 -20.14 -2.73 1.00
C ASP A 601 -18.81 -1.95 1.04
N GLY A 602 -18.71 -0.99 1.94
CA GLY A 602 -17.53 -0.13 2.08
C GLY A 602 -16.26 -0.83 2.56
N ALA A 603 -16.33 -2.09 3.01
CA ALA A 603 -15.14 -2.90 3.26
C ALA A 603 -14.53 -3.48 1.97
N ASN A 604 -15.23 -3.38 0.85
CA ASN A 604 -14.87 -4.00 -0.43
C ASN A 604 -14.71 -2.98 -1.55
N ILE A 605 -15.48 -1.89 -1.56
CA ILE A 605 -15.39 -0.84 -2.59
C ILE A 605 -15.25 0.56 -1.97
N SER A 606 -14.64 1.48 -2.72
CA SER A 606 -14.48 2.89 -2.32
C SER A 606 -15.65 3.77 -2.81
N PRO A 607 -15.90 4.93 -2.17
CA PRO A 607 -16.88 5.89 -2.66
C PRO A 607 -16.39 6.59 -3.92
N ASP A 608 -17.32 7.16 -4.71
CA ASP A 608 -16.98 8.07 -5.79
C ASP A 608 -16.21 9.26 -5.27
N ARG A 609 -15.20 9.68 -6.05
CA ARG A 609 -14.27 10.71 -5.60
C ARG A 609 -13.99 11.76 -6.66
N TYR A 610 -13.95 13.01 -6.23
CA TYR A 610 -13.54 14.17 -7.01
C TYR A 610 -12.34 14.85 -6.32
N GLY A 611 -11.25 14.97 -7.04
CA GLY A 611 -10.03 15.63 -6.56
C GLY A 611 -9.67 16.85 -7.41
N ILE A 612 -9.21 17.91 -6.77
CA ILE A 612 -8.61 19.07 -7.43
C ILE A 612 -7.37 19.48 -6.66
N SER A 613 -6.28 19.78 -7.36
CA SER A 613 -5.09 20.34 -6.73
C SER A 613 -4.48 21.45 -7.57
N TRP A 614 -3.97 22.47 -6.89
CA TRP A 614 -3.29 23.62 -7.47
C TRP A 614 -1.87 23.71 -6.88
N GLN A 615 -0.89 23.50 -7.75
CA GLN A 615 0.52 23.68 -7.45
C GLN A 615 0.96 25.07 -7.98
N ALA A 616 1.67 25.82 -7.14
CA ALA A 616 2.14 27.14 -7.49
C ALA A 616 3.59 27.36 -7.05
N ASN A 617 4.46 27.74 -7.99
CA ASN A 617 5.82 28.25 -7.77
C ASN A 617 5.79 29.77 -7.87
N TRP A 618 5.56 30.47 -6.75
CA TRP A 618 5.38 31.93 -6.70
C TRP A 618 6.65 32.68 -7.10
N ASN A 619 7.79 32.12 -6.77
CA ASN A 619 9.14 32.55 -7.16
C ASN A 619 10.13 31.42 -6.90
N ASP A 620 11.41 31.66 -7.11
CA ASP A 620 12.48 30.66 -6.94
C ASP A 620 12.59 30.08 -5.49
N LYS A 621 11.96 30.74 -4.51
CA LYS A 621 12.01 30.35 -3.10
C LYS A 621 10.70 29.83 -2.53
N LEU A 622 9.57 30.31 -3.03
CA LEU A 622 8.27 30.06 -2.44
C LEU A 622 7.41 29.20 -3.38
N HIS A 623 6.97 28.06 -2.89
CA HIS A 623 6.03 27.18 -3.58
C HIS A 623 4.91 26.73 -2.64
N SER A 624 3.79 26.32 -3.20
CA SER A 624 2.62 25.87 -2.45
C SER A 624 1.82 24.83 -3.20
N LEU A 625 1.11 24.00 -2.43
CA LEU A 625 0.06 23.10 -2.89
C LEU A 625 -1.22 23.43 -2.12
N LEU A 626 -2.33 23.51 -2.82
CA LEU A 626 -3.68 23.49 -2.27
C LEU A 626 -4.43 22.34 -2.96
N GLN A 627 -5.03 21.45 -2.18
CA GLN A 627 -5.80 20.33 -2.71
C GLN A 627 -7.13 20.18 -2.00
N ALA A 628 -8.14 19.71 -2.71
CA ALA A 628 -9.44 19.37 -2.17
C ALA A 628 -9.87 18.01 -2.71
N ASN A 629 -10.36 17.15 -1.82
CA ASN A 629 -10.92 15.86 -2.14
C ASN A 629 -12.35 15.78 -1.60
N HIS A 630 -13.29 15.53 -2.49
CA HIS A 630 -14.68 15.28 -2.16
C HIS A 630 -14.99 13.80 -2.37
N TYR A 631 -15.41 13.13 -1.31
CA TYR A 631 -15.93 11.78 -1.31
C TYR A 631 -17.44 11.86 -1.32
N ALA A 632 -18.08 11.40 -2.41
CA ALA A 632 -19.51 11.55 -2.60
C ALA A 632 -20.30 10.58 -1.72
N SER A 633 -21.47 10.98 -1.30
CA SER A 633 -22.42 10.12 -0.57
C SER A 633 -22.77 8.89 -1.42
N ARG A 634 -23.00 7.74 -0.72
CA ARG A 634 -23.36 6.48 -1.36
C ARG A 634 -24.35 5.72 -0.51
N GLY A 635 -25.46 5.27 -1.11
CA GLY A 635 -26.38 4.32 -0.49
C GLY A 635 -25.95 2.89 -0.78
N PHE A 636 -26.22 1.98 0.16
CA PHE A 636 -26.00 0.55 0.05
C PHE A 636 -27.31 -0.22 0.26
N ASP A 637 -27.35 -1.50 -0.11
CA ASP A 637 -28.49 -2.39 0.15
C ASP A 637 -28.87 -2.48 1.64
N GLN A 638 -27.88 -2.26 2.50
CA GLN A 638 -28.07 -2.12 3.95
C GLN A 638 -27.98 -0.63 4.32
N PRO A 639 -29.13 0.04 4.61
CA PRO A 639 -29.13 1.48 4.89
C PRO A 639 -28.28 1.91 6.11
N ASP A 640 -28.03 0.99 7.05
CA ASP A 640 -27.13 1.22 8.19
C ASP A 640 -25.67 1.41 7.78
N LEU A 641 -25.32 1.15 6.50
CA LEU A 641 -24.01 1.34 5.90
C LEU A 641 -23.96 2.51 4.91
N ASP A 642 -25.04 3.28 4.79
CA ASP A 642 -25.06 4.45 3.94
C ASP A 642 -23.95 5.43 4.33
N PHE A 643 -23.32 6.02 3.30
CA PHE A 643 -22.23 6.96 3.45
C PHE A 643 -22.68 8.37 3.08
N ASP A 644 -22.56 9.31 4.00
CA ASP A 644 -23.02 10.70 3.80
C ASP A 644 -22.09 11.55 2.92
N GLY A 645 -20.83 11.13 2.79
CA GLY A 645 -19.81 11.89 2.08
C GLY A 645 -19.19 13.01 2.93
N TYR A 646 -18.02 13.47 2.49
CA TYR A 646 -17.34 14.63 3.09
C TYR A 646 -16.36 15.28 2.12
N THR A 647 -15.88 16.49 2.45
CA THR A 647 -14.88 17.22 1.67
C THR A 647 -13.72 17.64 2.55
N LEU A 648 -12.52 17.20 2.19
CA LEU A 648 -11.29 17.61 2.87
C LEU A 648 -10.49 18.54 1.99
N VAL A 649 -9.95 19.59 2.59
CA VAL A 649 -9.07 20.55 1.93
C VAL A 649 -7.76 20.62 2.70
N ASP A 650 -6.65 20.43 1.99
CA ASP A 650 -5.31 20.46 2.58
C ASP A 650 -4.45 21.49 1.87
N ALA A 651 -3.45 22.00 2.58
CA ALA A 651 -2.52 22.98 2.03
C ALA A 651 -1.08 22.72 2.47
N SER A 652 -0.12 23.01 1.61
CA SER A 652 1.28 23.10 2.02
C SER A 652 1.97 24.32 1.41
N LEU A 653 2.97 24.82 2.14
CA LEU A 653 3.81 25.94 1.76
C LEU A 653 5.27 25.59 2.03
N GLY A 654 6.11 25.68 1.00
CA GLY A 654 7.56 25.49 1.11
C GLY A 654 8.31 26.77 0.84
N TYR A 655 9.33 27.06 1.65
CA TYR A 655 10.20 28.22 1.50
C TYR A 655 11.68 27.83 1.53
N ARG A 656 12.38 28.04 0.42
CA ARG A 656 13.82 27.81 0.29
C ARG A 656 14.59 28.91 1.00
N LEU A 657 15.28 28.53 2.05
CA LEU A 657 16.19 29.38 2.82
C LEU A 657 17.58 29.42 2.14
N PRO A 658 18.49 30.32 2.54
CA PRO A 658 19.88 30.26 2.10
C PRO A 658 20.55 28.90 2.35
N VAL A 659 20.11 28.18 3.39
CA VAL A 659 20.49 26.79 3.69
C VAL A 659 19.22 26.03 4.01
N GLY A 660 18.94 24.99 3.22
CA GLY A 660 17.76 24.14 3.42
C GLY A 660 16.43 24.78 3.03
N GLU A 661 15.35 24.09 3.40
CA GLU A 661 13.97 24.46 3.10
C GLU A 661 13.09 24.28 4.34
N ALA A 662 12.27 25.28 4.64
CA ALA A 662 11.21 25.20 5.65
C ALA A 662 9.88 24.90 4.97
N ARG A 663 9.07 24.02 5.57
CA ARG A 663 7.75 23.61 5.06
C ARG A 663 6.71 23.75 6.16
N LEU A 664 5.53 24.18 5.76
CA LEU A 664 4.33 24.20 6.59
C LEU A 664 3.24 23.44 5.87
N GLY A 665 2.67 22.42 6.48
CA GLY A 665 1.51 21.71 6.02
C GLY A 665 0.32 21.92 6.93
N ILE A 666 -0.86 21.86 6.35
CA ILE A 666 -2.14 21.92 7.04
C ILE A 666 -3.03 20.82 6.46
N GLU A 667 -3.32 19.83 7.25
CA GLU A 667 -4.33 18.80 6.96
C GLU A 667 -5.68 19.29 7.46
N ASN A 668 -6.77 19.02 6.70
CA ASN A 668 -8.13 19.44 7.01
C ASN A 668 -8.21 20.97 7.31
N LEU A 669 -7.83 21.79 6.35
CA LEU A 669 -7.69 23.26 6.48
C LEU A 669 -8.94 23.94 7.06
N PHE A 670 -10.14 23.47 6.68
CA PHE A 670 -11.40 24.06 7.12
C PHE A 670 -11.95 23.44 8.40
N ASN A 671 -11.23 22.46 8.97
CA ASN A 671 -11.62 21.75 10.19
C ASN A 671 -13.00 21.09 10.04
N GLU A 672 -13.19 20.36 8.92
CA GLU A 672 -14.38 19.58 8.67
C GLU A 672 -14.54 18.50 9.74
N ASP A 673 -15.73 18.39 10.30
CA ASP A 673 -16.10 17.36 11.25
C ASP A 673 -16.80 16.22 10.48
N TYR A 674 -16.23 15.01 10.53
CA TYR A 674 -16.71 13.90 9.72
C TYR A 674 -16.40 12.54 10.36
N LEU A 675 -17.31 11.61 10.19
CA LEU A 675 -17.05 10.20 10.43
C LEU A 675 -16.26 9.62 9.24
N THR A 676 -15.27 8.79 9.52
CA THR A 676 -14.51 8.15 8.44
C THR A 676 -15.40 7.27 7.58
N TYR A 677 -15.02 7.05 6.31
CA TYR A 677 -15.74 6.17 5.39
C TYR A 677 -16.03 4.79 6.01
N TYR A 678 -15.03 4.21 6.68
CA TYR A 678 -15.16 2.88 7.29
C TYR A 678 -16.04 2.86 8.54
N SER A 679 -16.15 3.96 9.25
CA SER A 679 -17.06 4.09 10.39
C SER A 679 -18.53 4.10 9.97
N GLN A 680 -18.81 4.52 8.74
CA GLN A 680 -20.13 4.53 8.13
C GLN A 680 -20.36 3.27 7.28
N ALA A 681 -19.58 3.08 6.22
CA ALA A 681 -19.86 2.12 5.15
C ALA A 681 -19.31 0.69 5.38
N ALA A 682 -18.51 0.47 6.41
CA ALA A 682 -17.90 -0.83 6.71
C ALA A 682 -18.02 -1.26 8.17
N ASN A 683 -18.78 -0.53 8.99
CA ASN A 683 -18.90 -0.79 10.42
C ASN A 683 -20.03 -1.79 10.71
N THR A 684 -19.81 -3.05 10.37
CA THR A 684 -20.75 -4.15 10.55
C THR A 684 -20.54 -4.90 11.86
N GLY A 685 -21.53 -5.69 12.28
CA GLY A 685 -21.45 -6.59 13.43
C GLY A 685 -22.41 -6.25 14.56
N ALA A 686 -22.17 -6.85 15.73
CA ALA A 686 -23.00 -6.60 16.92
C ALA A 686 -22.82 -5.15 17.43
N PRO A 687 -23.84 -4.55 18.09
CA PRO A 687 -23.77 -3.16 18.57
C PRO A 687 -22.50 -2.83 19.36
N ALA A 688 -22.04 -3.72 20.24
CA ALA A 688 -20.82 -3.49 21.01
C ALA A 688 -19.55 -3.36 20.12
N THR A 689 -19.49 -4.09 19.01
CA THR A 689 -18.40 -4.00 18.03
C THR A 689 -18.50 -2.71 17.23
N ARG A 690 -19.71 -2.38 16.76
CA ARG A 690 -19.99 -1.17 15.97
C ARG A 690 -19.66 0.08 16.79
N ASN A 691 -20.11 0.14 18.04
CA ASN A 691 -19.86 1.27 18.94
C ASN A 691 -18.38 1.48 19.27
N GLY A 692 -17.58 0.41 19.29
CA GLY A 692 -16.13 0.52 19.48
C GLY A 692 -15.36 0.98 18.24
N ARG A 693 -16.00 1.06 17.07
CA ARG A 693 -15.35 1.34 15.77
C ARG A 693 -15.96 2.51 15.00
N VAL A 694 -16.83 3.29 15.62
CA VAL A 694 -17.36 4.52 15.02
C VAL A 694 -16.37 5.66 15.30
N PHE A 695 -15.46 5.92 14.36
CA PHE A 695 -14.37 6.89 14.53
C PHE A 695 -14.61 8.16 13.71
N ASN A 696 -14.43 9.32 14.34
CA ASN A 696 -14.26 10.56 13.62
C ASN A 696 -12.96 10.56 12.81
N GLY A 697 -12.93 11.31 11.73
CA GLY A 697 -11.72 11.63 11.01
C GLY A 697 -10.92 12.73 11.73
N ARG A 698 -9.67 12.82 11.36
CA ARG A 698 -8.72 13.78 11.95
C ARG A 698 -9.13 15.23 11.68
N GLY A 699 -9.21 16.03 12.70
CA GLY A 699 -9.42 17.48 12.64
C GLY A 699 -8.19 18.21 12.07
N ARG A 700 -8.28 19.54 12.01
CA ARG A 700 -7.20 20.35 11.46
C ARG A 700 -5.88 20.12 12.21
N THR A 701 -4.84 19.79 11.44
CA THR A 701 -3.51 19.45 11.96
C THR A 701 -2.46 20.24 11.21
N PHE A 702 -1.45 20.76 11.94
CA PHE A 702 -0.34 21.50 11.38
C PHE A 702 0.93 20.66 11.43
N THR A 703 1.70 20.67 10.34
CA THR A 703 3.05 20.07 10.28
C THR A 703 4.05 21.14 9.90
N LEU A 704 5.07 21.35 10.72
CA LEU A 704 6.20 22.25 10.45
C LEU A 704 7.45 21.41 10.22
N GLY A 705 8.05 21.52 9.03
CA GLY A 705 9.24 20.77 8.65
C GLY A 705 10.41 21.66 8.29
N TYR A 706 11.63 21.14 8.47
CA TYR A 706 12.85 21.72 7.94
C TYR A 706 13.75 20.61 7.41
N GLN A 707 14.29 20.81 6.19
CA GLN A 707 15.21 19.88 5.58
C GLN A 707 16.44 20.59 5.02
N VAL A 708 17.58 19.92 5.05
CA VAL A 708 18.85 20.45 4.57
C VAL A 708 19.67 19.36 3.88
N SER A 709 20.37 19.75 2.80
CA SER A 709 21.34 18.91 2.09
C SER A 709 22.71 19.59 2.13
N PHE A 710 23.77 18.82 2.34
CA PHE A 710 25.15 19.33 2.44
C PHE A 710 26.20 18.28 2.05
#